data_3ba46ecb6e4571ac89e8b55b5aa8ce9c
#
_entry.id   3ba46ecb6e4571ac89e8b55b5aa8ce9c
#
_cell.length_a   1.000
_cell.length_b   1.000
_cell.length_c   1.000
_cell.angle_alpha   90.00
_cell.angle_beta   90.00
_cell.angle_gamma   90.00
#
_symmetry.space_group_name_H-M   'P 1'
#
loop_
_entity.id
_entity.type
_entity.pdbx_description
1 polymer ?
#
loop_
_entity_poly.entity_id
_entity_poly.type
_entity_poly.pdbx_seq_one_letter_code
_entity_poly.pdbx_strand_id
1 'polypeptide(L)'
;MNKFLITILLFVSLFLHSKAINKNTDAAIDLIHRVCNNSNLPVSVRKSVASNNTYFKYEVKDGCLLNGSDNVSICRGFYDYIKQNNMGMYSWSGNNISFPEKLVDSPSVNIVSPFKNHYYFNVCTYGYSMPYWDWNRWEYEIDWMALHGINMPLALVGYEAILYRVFKKFGLTDNEINNYFVGPAHLPWMRMGNVSGIDGPLNSDWHSSQIALQHKILNRMRSLDMKPICPGFPGFIPEAFKRLYPDLHIVETHWGGAFHNWMISPAEPLFSKISEAFIKEWEKEFGKCDYYLVDSFNEMDIPFPEKGNPARYEMAASYGEKVYNSIKRANKNAIWVMQGWMFGYQRYIWDYETLGALVSRVPDDKMLLLDLAVDYNKHFWHSEVNWEYYKGFYNKQWVYSVIPNMGGKTGMTGVLDFYANGHLEALSSSNKGNLVAHGLAPEGIENNEVLYELVTDAGWSNDSIDVKKWLLEYSRNRYGNFNEDISYYWDCMLNSVYGSFTDHPRFNWQFRPGSVKNGSINISNDYFKGLESFVCASDSLCESRYYLNDLCEMTSQYLGGKAEILTKLIDQEYVLGDTLQAKFLQSRFECLMLGIDLLLSQHPTMRLDRWVNFASQNAKNKLQKKQYETNAKRIVTIWGPPVDDYAARMWSGLVGDYYLGRWKVYFNSRNSGKSVDLAEWERNWVEDDYRKTADSPKINIIEFAKLMFDISKDISADDIKIGGDNVIGTWNVRSIDEMVFEYNIPANKLDNLHSIVIESLKGSNEISLLEYSLEADGFILSSSDKEIKMINNKININVDLFDNVRANNGCIFKVKLKSHKGDSVGLVSVR
;
A
#
# COMPACT_ATOMS: atom_id res chain seq x y z
N MET A 1 0.62 -61.06 35.26
CA MET A 1 -0.05 -59.76 35.48
C MET A 1 0.79 -58.53 35.02
N ASN A 2 2.10 -58.50 35.32
CA ASN A 2 2.95 -57.36 34.99
C ASN A 2 3.24 -57.13 33.49
N LYS A 3 3.28 -58.14 32.63
CA LYS A 3 3.52 -57.98 31.19
C LYS A 3 2.30 -57.38 30.44
N PHE A 4 1.09 -57.67 30.88
CA PHE A 4 -0.15 -57.20 30.30
C PHE A 4 -0.38 -55.68 30.63
N LEU A 5 0.01 -55.29 31.86
CA LEU A 5 -0.07 -53.90 32.27
C LEU A 5 0.92 -52.97 31.50
N ILE A 6 2.14 -53.49 31.24
CA ILE A 6 3.17 -52.76 30.49
C ILE A 6 2.77 -52.61 29.02
N THR A 7 2.13 -53.63 28.43
CA THR A 7 1.63 -53.54 27.05
C THR A 7 0.47 -52.56 26.90
N ILE A 8 -0.44 -52.50 27.90
CA ILE A 8 -1.54 -51.51 27.90
C ILE A 8 -1.00 -50.10 28.12
N LEU A 9 -0.01 -49.90 28.99
CA LEU A 9 0.64 -48.61 29.21
C LEU A 9 1.40 -48.13 27.96
N LEU A 10 2.06 -49.01 27.23
CA LEU A 10 2.71 -48.69 25.95
C LEU A 10 1.70 -48.38 24.85
N PHE A 11 0.58 -49.12 24.77
CA PHE A 11 -0.49 -48.81 23.83
C PHE A 11 -1.20 -47.49 24.16
N VAL A 12 -1.45 -47.20 25.44
CA VAL A 12 -2.05 -45.93 25.88
C VAL A 12 -1.07 -44.77 25.68
N SER A 13 0.24 -44.96 25.90
CA SER A 13 1.24 -43.95 25.62
C SER A 13 1.42 -43.67 24.10
N LEU A 14 1.35 -44.72 23.28
CA LEU A 14 1.34 -44.60 21.83
C LEU A 14 0.05 -43.92 21.31
N PHE A 15 -1.11 -44.22 21.91
CA PHE A 15 -2.37 -43.53 21.58
C PHE A 15 -2.40 -42.08 22.09
N LEU A 16 -1.81 -41.81 23.26
CA LEU A 16 -1.67 -40.43 23.75
C LEU A 16 -0.61 -39.62 22.95
N HIS A 17 0.48 -40.26 22.51
CA HIS A 17 1.44 -39.64 21.60
C HIS A 17 0.86 -39.41 20.19
N SER A 18 0.07 -40.38 19.66
CA SER A 18 -0.59 -40.16 18.35
C SER A 18 -1.67 -39.10 18.43
N LYS A 19 -2.43 -39.00 19.53
CA LYS A 19 -3.37 -37.89 19.74
C LYS A 19 -2.67 -36.56 19.99
N ALA A 20 -1.47 -36.53 20.61
CA ALA A 20 -0.71 -35.29 20.77
C ALA A 20 -0.07 -34.82 19.44
N ILE A 21 0.27 -35.77 18.55
CA ILE A 21 0.78 -35.46 17.20
C ILE A 21 -0.36 -34.92 16.30
N ASN A 22 -1.61 -35.43 16.45
CA ASN A 22 -2.72 -34.96 15.62
C ASN A 22 -3.25 -33.58 16.00
N LYS A 23 -3.17 -33.14 17.23
CA LYS A 23 -3.66 -31.79 17.62
C LYS A 23 -2.95 -30.64 16.94
N ASN A 24 -1.80 -30.81 16.31
CA ASN A 24 -0.99 -29.73 15.76
C ASN A 24 -1.11 -29.59 14.22
N THR A 25 -1.87 -30.47 13.56
CA THR A 25 -2.13 -30.41 12.10
C THR A 25 -3.60 -30.17 11.77
N ASP A 26 -4.49 -30.22 12.75
CA ASP A 26 -5.93 -30.02 12.59
C ASP A 26 -6.24 -28.64 11.97
N ALA A 27 -5.46 -27.62 12.32
CA ALA A 27 -5.67 -26.24 11.81
C ALA A 27 -5.46 -26.12 10.29
N ALA A 28 -4.52 -26.86 9.71
CA ALA A 28 -4.33 -26.90 8.25
C ALA A 28 -5.47 -27.65 7.57
N ILE A 29 -5.92 -28.76 8.13
CA ILE A 29 -7.07 -29.53 7.62
C ILE A 29 -8.33 -28.68 7.69
N ASP A 30 -8.60 -28.04 8.81
CA ASP A 30 -9.76 -27.17 9.01
C ASP A 30 -9.78 -26.01 8.01
N LEU A 31 -8.62 -25.40 7.72
CA LEU A 31 -8.48 -24.37 6.71
C LEU A 31 -8.80 -24.92 5.32
N ILE A 32 -8.18 -26.04 4.93
CA ILE A 32 -8.39 -26.68 3.64
C ILE A 32 -9.89 -27.01 3.45
N HIS A 33 -10.54 -27.63 4.42
CA HIS A 33 -11.94 -27.97 4.36
C HIS A 33 -12.84 -26.71 4.22
N ARG A 34 -12.52 -25.65 4.94
CA ARG A 34 -13.27 -24.38 4.87
C ARG A 34 -13.13 -23.72 3.51
N VAL A 35 -11.91 -23.58 3.00
CA VAL A 35 -11.63 -22.96 1.71
C VAL A 35 -12.28 -23.73 0.57
N CYS A 36 -12.28 -25.05 0.66
CA CYS A 36 -12.90 -25.94 -0.34
C CYS A 36 -14.41 -26.11 -0.13
N ASN A 37 -14.97 -25.57 0.94
CA ASN A 37 -16.36 -25.82 1.35
C ASN A 37 -16.73 -27.33 1.32
N ASN A 38 -15.79 -28.17 1.68
CA ASN A 38 -15.92 -29.64 1.64
C ASN A 38 -15.21 -30.29 2.84
N SER A 39 -15.98 -30.66 3.88
CA SER A 39 -15.46 -31.32 5.08
C SER A 39 -15.05 -32.79 4.87
N ASN A 40 -15.42 -33.37 3.72
CA ASN A 40 -15.16 -34.78 3.40
C ASN A 40 -13.98 -34.94 2.42
N LEU A 41 -13.30 -33.86 2.04
CA LEU A 41 -12.16 -33.94 1.16
C LEU A 41 -11.09 -34.87 1.79
N PRO A 42 -10.63 -35.93 1.09
CA PRO A 42 -9.68 -36.92 1.65
C PRO A 42 -8.27 -36.34 1.70
N VAL A 43 -8.00 -35.51 2.70
CA VAL A 43 -6.71 -34.90 2.95
C VAL A 43 -6.06 -35.51 4.18
N SER A 44 -4.82 -35.94 4.05
CA SER A 44 -3.95 -36.37 5.14
C SER A 44 -2.74 -35.48 5.24
N VAL A 45 -2.42 -35.03 6.44
CA VAL A 45 -1.33 -34.05 6.65
C VAL A 45 -0.27 -34.62 7.58
N ARG A 46 0.99 -34.30 7.33
CA ARG A 46 2.12 -34.61 8.19
C ARG A 46 3.02 -33.40 8.36
N LYS A 47 3.41 -33.08 9.57
CA LYS A 47 4.38 -32.04 9.88
C LYS A 47 5.71 -32.66 10.25
N SER A 48 6.81 -32.24 9.60
CA SER A 48 8.16 -32.66 9.94
C SER A 48 8.84 -31.62 10.83
N VAL A 49 9.08 -32.00 12.07
CA VAL A 49 9.71 -31.10 13.08
C VAL A 49 11.24 -31.04 12.89
N ALA A 50 11.83 -31.87 12.05
CA ALA A 50 13.27 -32.04 11.92
C ALA A 50 13.91 -31.24 10.77
N SER A 51 13.15 -30.48 10.01
CA SER A 51 13.68 -29.69 8.88
C SER A 51 14.09 -28.30 9.32
N ASN A 52 15.33 -27.89 9.00
CA ASN A 52 15.78 -26.51 9.11
C ASN A 52 15.29 -25.63 7.96
N ASN A 53 14.74 -26.23 6.91
CA ASN A 53 14.26 -25.59 5.70
C ASN A 53 12.73 -25.49 5.70
N THR A 54 12.21 -24.42 5.17
CA THR A 54 10.79 -24.26 4.88
C THR A 54 10.49 -25.01 3.59
N TYR A 55 9.58 -25.97 3.63
CA TYR A 55 9.26 -26.81 2.48
C TYR A 55 7.84 -27.34 2.56
N PHE A 56 7.31 -27.72 1.41
CA PHE A 56 6.14 -28.59 1.29
C PHE A 56 6.40 -29.74 0.32
N LYS A 57 5.65 -30.82 0.54
CA LYS A 57 5.60 -31.97 -0.34
C LYS A 57 4.16 -32.47 -0.41
N TYR A 58 3.71 -32.83 -1.62
CA TYR A 58 2.43 -33.51 -1.78
C TYR A 58 2.52 -34.68 -2.77
N GLU A 59 1.57 -35.61 -2.60
CA GLU A 59 1.33 -36.73 -3.49
C GLU A 59 -0.18 -37.02 -3.47
N VAL A 60 -0.79 -37.17 -4.64
CA VAL A 60 -2.22 -37.45 -4.74
C VAL A 60 -2.43 -38.69 -5.60
N LYS A 61 -3.05 -39.74 -5.00
CA LYS A 61 -3.37 -40.97 -5.68
C LYS A 61 -4.77 -41.48 -5.30
N ASP A 62 -5.00 -41.94 -4.07
CA ASP A 62 -6.33 -42.31 -3.56
C ASP A 62 -6.82 -41.30 -2.50
N GLY A 63 -6.11 -40.20 -2.33
CA GLY A 63 -6.30 -39.10 -1.41
C GLY A 63 -5.11 -38.14 -1.48
N CYS A 64 -5.24 -36.96 -0.92
CA CYS A 64 -4.19 -35.96 -0.91
C CYS A 64 -3.32 -36.11 0.34
N LEU A 65 -2.07 -36.51 0.16
CA LEU A 65 -1.08 -36.56 1.23
C LEU A 65 -0.20 -35.34 1.19
N LEU A 66 -0.31 -34.48 2.20
CA LEU A 66 0.47 -33.26 2.34
C LEU A 66 1.49 -33.37 3.46
N ASN A 67 2.71 -32.93 3.21
CA ASN A 67 3.76 -32.84 4.22
C ASN A 67 4.36 -31.41 4.17
N GLY A 68 4.75 -30.87 5.32
CA GLY A 68 5.40 -29.56 5.36
C GLY A 68 6.19 -29.34 6.64
N SER A 69 7.00 -28.29 6.63
CA SER A 69 7.78 -27.86 7.79
C SER A 69 6.89 -27.30 8.91
N ASP A 70 5.75 -26.73 8.54
CA ASP A 70 4.75 -26.12 9.41
C ASP A 70 3.37 -26.17 8.73
N ASN A 71 2.31 -25.74 9.43
CA ASN A 71 0.95 -25.77 8.91
C ASN A 71 0.76 -24.80 7.72
N VAL A 72 1.47 -23.66 7.68
CA VAL A 72 1.45 -22.74 6.52
C VAL A 72 2.03 -23.42 5.29
N SER A 73 3.17 -24.08 5.41
CA SER A 73 3.79 -24.83 4.30
C SER A 73 2.88 -25.95 3.78
N ILE A 74 2.14 -26.62 4.66
CA ILE A 74 1.13 -27.61 4.27
C ILE A 74 0.01 -26.96 3.46
N CYS A 75 -0.53 -25.83 3.92
CA CYS A 75 -1.57 -25.08 3.20
C CYS A 75 -1.04 -24.57 1.84
N ARG A 76 0.20 -24.10 1.78
CA ARG A 76 0.86 -23.71 0.54
C ARG A 76 0.99 -24.86 -0.44
N GLY A 77 1.40 -26.04 0.03
CA GLY A 77 1.49 -27.24 -0.79
C GLY A 77 0.13 -27.68 -1.34
N PHE A 78 -0.93 -27.54 -0.56
CA PHE A 78 -2.30 -27.75 -1.04
C PHE A 78 -2.69 -26.75 -2.12
N TYR A 79 -2.38 -25.46 -1.93
CA TYR A 79 -2.68 -24.43 -2.91
C TYR A 79 -1.87 -24.59 -4.21
N ASP A 80 -0.61 -25.04 -4.11
CA ASP A 80 0.18 -25.40 -5.27
C ASP A 80 -0.48 -26.54 -6.07
N TYR A 81 -0.92 -27.61 -5.38
CA TYR A 81 -1.68 -28.69 -6.01
C TYR A 81 -2.94 -28.20 -6.74
N ILE A 82 -3.69 -27.26 -6.13
CA ILE A 82 -4.86 -26.61 -6.76
C ILE A 82 -4.45 -25.93 -8.07
N LYS A 83 -3.43 -25.08 -8.03
CA LYS A 83 -2.97 -24.29 -9.20
C LYS A 83 -2.40 -25.20 -10.29
N GLN A 84 -1.59 -26.19 -9.96
CA GLN A 84 -0.99 -27.09 -10.92
C GLN A 84 -2.02 -27.94 -11.68
N ASN A 85 -3.21 -28.12 -11.11
CA ASN A 85 -4.28 -28.91 -11.70
C ASN A 85 -5.45 -28.02 -12.23
N ASN A 86 -5.25 -26.70 -12.30
CA ASN A 86 -6.23 -25.73 -12.79
C ASN A 86 -7.60 -25.83 -12.08
N MET A 87 -7.57 -26.01 -10.75
CA MET A 87 -8.77 -26.16 -9.93
C MET A 87 -9.28 -24.85 -9.36
N GLY A 88 -8.67 -23.73 -9.71
CA GLY A 88 -9.09 -22.39 -9.29
C GLY A 88 -8.10 -21.67 -8.39
N MET A 89 -8.57 -20.59 -7.79
CA MET A 89 -7.80 -19.66 -6.95
C MET A 89 -8.60 -19.22 -5.73
N TYR A 90 -7.86 -18.76 -4.73
CA TYR A 90 -8.39 -18.07 -3.56
C TYR A 90 -7.80 -16.66 -3.52
N SER A 91 -8.63 -15.64 -3.77
CA SER A 91 -8.20 -14.25 -3.85
C SER A 91 -9.17 -13.31 -3.14
N TRP A 92 -8.85 -12.01 -3.04
CA TRP A 92 -9.70 -11.04 -2.33
C TRP A 92 -11.06 -10.83 -3.01
N SER A 93 -11.13 -10.96 -4.33
CA SER A 93 -12.35 -10.81 -5.10
C SER A 93 -13.24 -12.06 -5.12
N GLY A 94 -12.78 -13.17 -4.48
CA GLY A 94 -13.59 -14.38 -4.34
C GLY A 94 -12.81 -15.66 -4.11
N ASN A 95 -13.51 -16.78 -4.30
CA ASN A 95 -12.99 -18.15 -4.26
C ASN A 95 -13.72 -18.98 -5.32
N ASN A 96 -12.98 -19.45 -6.31
CA ASN A 96 -13.53 -20.31 -7.38
C ASN A 96 -12.95 -21.72 -7.34
N ILE A 97 -12.32 -22.13 -6.24
CA ILE A 97 -11.76 -23.47 -6.09
C ILE A 97 -12.87 -24.49 -6.26
N SER A 98 -12.69 -25.38 -7.22
CA SER A 98 -13.63 -26.44 -7.58
C SER A 98 -12.90 -27.76 -7.81
N PHE A 99 -13.46 -28.82 -7.27
CA PHE A 99 -12.89 -30.16 -7.37
C PHE A 99 -13.70 -31.03 -8.30
N PRO A 100 -13.04 -31.88 -9.11
CA PRO A 100 -13.71 -32.97 -9.78
C PRO A 100 -14.20 -34.00 -8.73
N GLU A 101 -15.13 -34.91 -9.12
CA GLU A 101 -15.62 -35.99 -8.24
C GLU A 101 -14.49 -36.82 -7.64
N LYS A 102 -13.42 -37.06 -8.38
CA LYS A 102 -12.19 -37.68 -7.93
C LYS A 102 -11.03 -36.68 -8.07
N LEU A 103 -10.20 -36.59 -7.02
CA LEU A 103 -8.99 -35.79 -7.06
C LEU A 103 -8.11 -36.21 -8.25
N VAL A 104 -7.48 -35.24 -8.89
CA VAL A 104 -6.53 -35.51 -10.00
C VAL A 104 -5.27 -36.13 -9.41
N ASP A 105 -4.90 -37.31 -9.91
CA ASP A 105 -3.67 -37.97 -9.48
C ASP A 105 -2.47 -37.08 -9.81
N SER A 106 -1.61 -36.88 -8.83
CA SER A 106 -0.40 -36.06 -8.98
C SER A 106 0.81 -36.86 -8.45
N PRO A 107 1.91 -36.91 -9.23
CA PRO A 107 3.14 -37.49 -8.73
C PRO A 107 3.65 -36.69 -7.52
N SER A 108 4.60 -37.28 -6.81
CA SER A 108 5.21 -36.59 -5.65
C SER A 108 5.93 -35.31 -6.08
N VAL A 109 5.43 -34.18 -5.59
CA VAL A 109 6.03 -32.86 -5.72
C VAL A 109 6.70 -32.49 -4.41
N ASN A 110 7.91 -31.93 -4.47
CA ASN A 110 8.65 -31.46 -3.28
C ASN A 110 9.32 -30.12 -3.60
N ILE A 111 8.87 -29.08 -2.94
CA ILE A 111 9.39 -27.72 -3.08
C ILE A 111 10.01 -27.27 -1.76
N VAL A 112 11.23 -26.78 -1.82
CA VAL A 112 11.98 -26.19 -0.71
C VAL A 112 12.14 -24.71 -0.99
N SER A 113 11.60 -23.86 -0.12
CA SER A 113 11.77 -22.43 -0.26
C SER A 113 13.22 -22.00 -0.02
N PRO A 114 13.76 -21.03 -0.78
CA PRO A 114 15.07 -20.44 -0.50
C PRO A 114 15.05 -19.60 0.80
N PHE A 115 13.86 -19.26 1.30
CA PHE A 115 13.67 -18.44 2.48
C PHE A 115 13.08 -19.24 3.64
N LYS A 116 13.53 -18.89 4.85
CA LYS A 116 13.02 -19.48 6.09
C LYS A 116 11.65 -18.92 6.47
N ASN A 117 11.38 -17.66 6.15
CA ASN A 117 10.14 -16.97 6.48
C ASN A 117 9.63 -16.18 5.28
N HIS A 118 8.31 -15.91 5.29
CA HIS A 118 7.61 -15.13 4.30
C HIS A 118 6.83 -14.03 5.04
N TYR A 119 7.28 -12.79 4.85
CA TYR A 119 6.79 -11.61 5.55
C TYR A 119 5.59 -10.99 4.84
N TYR A 120 4.68 -10.38 5.61
CA TYR A 120 3.54 -9.68 5.05
C TYR A 120 3.08 -8.49 5.90
N PHE A 121 2.55 -7.48 5.21
CA PHE A 121 2.00 -6.23 5.65
C PHE A 121 3.00 -5.10 5.84
N ASN A 122 2.47 -3.88 5.73
CA ASN A 122 3.07 -2.63 6.15
C ASN A 122 2.30 -2.11 7.38
N VAL A 123 2.89 -1.24 8.17
CA VAL A 123 2.15 -0.56 9.24
C VAL A 123 0.96 0.22 8.66
N CYS A 124 1.14 0.87 7.51
CA CYS A 124 0.09 1.64 6.81
C CYS A 124 -1.10 0.79 6.33
N THR A 125 -0.91 -0.52 6.11
CA THR A 125 -2.02 -1.42 5.72
C THR A 125 -3.14 -1.39 6.77
N TYR A 126 -2.79 -1.21 8.04
CA TYR A 126 -3.73 -1.09 9.15
C TYR A 126 -4.60 0.18 9.10
N GLY A 127 -4.21 1.19 8.32
CA GLY A 127 -4.99 2.40 8.06
C GLY A 127 -5.72 2.36 6.73
N TYR A 128 -5.04 1.92 5.68
CA TYR A 128 -5.60 1.96 4.33
C TYR A 128 -6.49 0.76 3.96
N SER A 129 -6.47 -0.35 4.74
CA SER A 129 -7.28 -1.53 4.43
C SER A 129 -7.99 -2.11 5.65
N MET A 130 -7.36 -2.14 6.82
CA MET A 130 -7.79 -2.97 7.95
C MET A 130 -8.43 -2.25 9.13
N PRO A 131 -8.57 -0.90 9.21
CA PRO A 131 -8.87 -0.24 10.48
C PRO A 131 -10.19 -0.71 11.10
N TYR A 132 -11.12 -1.14 10.26
CA TYR A 132 -12.46 -1.52 10.67
C TYR A 132 -12.82 -2.99 10.40
N TRP A 133 -11.85 -3.84 10.05
CA TRP A 133 -12.12 -5.25 9.77
C TRP A 133 -12.69 -5.99 10.97
N ASP A 134 -13.71 -6.79 10.73
CA ASP A 134 -14.23 -7.78 11.67
C ASP A 134 -13.44 -9.10 11.61
N TRP A 135 -13.86 -10.05 12.44
CA TRP A 135 -13.23 -11.37 12.46
C TRP A 135 -13.34 -12.11 11.12
N ASN A 136 -14.49 -12.02 10.45
CA ASN A 136 -14.71 -12.76 9.19
C ASN A 136 -13.71 -12.31 8.11
N ARG A 137 -13.48 -10.98 8.00
CA ARG A 137 -12.49 -10.45 7.04
C ARG A 137 -11.06 -10.82 7.45
N TRP A 138 -10.74 -10.80 8.76
CA TRP A 138 -9.44 -11.25 9.26
C TRP A 138 -9.23 -12.74 9.06
N GLU A 139 -10.21 -13.61 9.30
CA GLU A 139 -10.11 -15.05 9.05
C GLU A 139 -9.84 -15.33 7.58
N TYR A 140 -10.55 -14.64 6.68
CA TYR A 140 -10.34 -14.73 5.24
C TYR A 140 -8.89 -14.36 4.85
N GLU A 141 -8.36 -13.27 5.41
CA GLU A 141 -6.99 -12.84 5.14
C GLU A 141 -5.94 -13.82 5.69
N ILE A 142 -6.18 -14.36 6.89
CA ILE A 142 -5.26 -15.37 7.47
C ILE A 142 -5.28 -16.66 6.63
N ASP A 143 -6.42 -17.05 6.11
CA ASP A 143 -6.53 -18.19 5.19
C ASP A 143 -5.81 -17.89 3.86
N TRP A 144 -5.96 -16.68 3.32
CA TRP A 144 -5.22 -16.24 2.15
C TRP A 144 -3.71 -16.29 2.41
N MET A 145 -3.24 -15.74 3.51
CA MET A 145 -1.83 -15.80 3.91
C MET A 145 -1.31 -17.24 3.96
N ALA A 146 -2.03 -18.14 4.59
CA ALA A 146 -1.60 -19.53 4.73
C ALA A 146 -1.51 -20.26 3.38
N LEU A 147 -2.49 -20.07 2.49
CA LEU A 147 -2.49 -20.64 1.14
C LEU A 147 -1.33 -20.08 0.29
N HIS A 148 -0.98 -18.80 0.49
CA HIS A 148 0.13 -18.15 -0.21
C HIS A 148 1.49 -18.35 0.48
N GLY A 149 1.54 -19.17 1.55
CA GLY A 149 2.77 -19.56 2.21
C GLY A 149 3.39 -18.50 3.13
N ILE A 150 2.61 -17.49 3.54
CA ILE A 150 3.05 -16.41 4.42
C ILE A 150 2.99 -16.86 5.86
N ASN A 151 4.12 -16.84 6.56
CA ASN A 151 4.25 -17.30 7.94
C ASN A 151 4.75 -16.24 8.94
N MET A 152 5.04 -14.99 8.48
CA MET A 152 5.57 -13.91 9.34
C MET A 152 4.82 -12.58 9.09
N PRO A 153 3.53 -12.49 9.45
CA PRO A 153 2.76 -11.26 9.28
C PRO A 153 2.95 -10.28 10.44
N LEU A 154 2.72 -8.98 10.20
CA LEU A 154 2.48 -8.02 11.28
C LEU A 154 1.15 -8.34 12.00
N ALA A 155 1.09 -8.09 13.31
CA ALA A 155 -0.08 -8.35 14.15
C ALA A 155 -0.27 -7.21 15.17
N LEU A 156 -0.69 -6.03 14.69
CA LEU A 156 -0.68 -4.77 15.45
C LEU A 156 -2.04 -4.38 16.07
N VAL A 157 -3.09 -5.17 15.85
CA VAL A 157 -4.42 -4.90 16.41
C VAL A 157 -4.35 -4.89 17.94
N GLY A 158 -5.05 -3.97 18.60
CA GLY A 158 -5.05 -3.84 20.06
C GLY A 158 -3.88 -3.08 20.68
N TYR A 159 -2.95 -2.54 19.86
CA TYR A 159 -1.83 -1.73 20.34
C TYR A 159 -2.29 -0.59 21.25
N GLU A 160 -3.27 0.19 20.82
CA GLU A 160 -3.77 1.36 21.54
C GLU A 160 -4.42 0.99 22.87
N ALA A 161 -5.10 -0.16 22.94
CA ALA A 161 -5.70 -0.64 24.18
C ALA A 161 -4.64 -0.99 25.24
N ILE A 162 -3.52 -1.59 24.81
CA ILE A 162 -2.39 -1.86 25.71
C ILE A 162 -1.69 -0.57 26.09
N LEU A 163 -1.45 0.33 25.12
CA LEU A 163 -0.83 1.63 25.37
C LEU A 163 -1.67 2.49 26.36
N TYR A 164 -2.99 2.50 26.22
CA TYR A 164 -3.90 3.14 27.14
C TYR A 164 -3.72 2.63 28.57
N ARG A 165 -3.69 1.29 28.77
CA ARG A 165 -3.47 0.69 30.10
C ARG A 165 -2.11 1.08 30.69
N VAL A 166 -1.08 1.11 29.84
CA VAL A 166 0.26 1.49 30.26
C VAL A 166 0.30 2.96 30.69
N PHE A 167 -0.23 3.88 29.87
CA PHE A 167 -0.25 5.30 30.21
C PHE A 167 -1.06 5.59 31.49
N LYS A 168 -2.16 4.86 31.73
CA LYS A 168 -2.89 4.91 33.01
C LYS A 168 -2.02 4.52 34.20
N LYS A 169 -1.19 3.47 34.08
CA LYS A 169 -0.26 3.04 35.14
C LYS A 169 0.80 4.12 35.45
N PHE A 170 1.15 4.95 34.47
CA PHE A 170 2.08 6.05 34.64
C PHE A 170 1.41 7.36 35.08
N GLY A 171 0.10 7.35 35.34
CA GLY A 171 -0.63 8.45 36.02
C GLY A 171 -1.33 9.44 35.08
N LEU A 172 -1.44 9.16 33.78
CA LEU A 172 -2.23 9.97 32.88
C LEU A 172 -3.74 9.76 33.10
N THR A 173 -4.51 10.81 32.92
CA THR A 173 -5.97 10.76 32.94
C THR A 173 -6.52 10.21 31.62
N ASP A 174 -7.78 9.76 31.64
CA ASP A 174 -8.45 9.27 30.44
C ASP A 174 -8.54 10.35 29.36
N ASN A 175 -8.78 11.59 29.76
CA ASN A 175 -8.87 12.71 28.83
C ASN A 175 -7.52 13.02 28.15
N GLU A 176 -6.42 12.99 28.90
CA GLU A 176 -5.08 13.21 28.35
C GLU A 176 -4.70 12.13 27.35
N ILE A 177 -5.02 10.86 27.61
CA ILE A 177 -4.74 9.76 26.71
C ILE A 177 -5.66 9.82 25.47
N ASN A 178 -6.96 10.07 25.67
CA ASN A 178 -7.92 10.12 24.57
C ASN A 178 -7.66 11.30 23.62
N ASN A 179 -7.19 12.44 24.11
CA ASN A 179 -6.81 13.58 23.28
C ASN A 179 -5.54 13.31 22.43
N TYR A 180 -4.71 12.36 22.85
CA TYR A 180 -3.53 11.94 22.10
C TYR A 180 -3.86 10.95 20.97
N PHE A 181 -4.84 10.05 21.19
CA PHE A 181 -5.21 9.07 20.20
C PHE A 181 -5.90 9.69 18.97
N VAL A 182 -5.69 9.05 17.84
CA VAL A 182 -6.28 9.42 16.55
C VAL A 182 -7.46 8.50 16.18
N GLY A 183 -8.21 8.86 15.16
CA GLY A 183 -9.25 7.99 14.60
C GLY A 183 -8.66 6.69 14.02
N PRO A 184 -9.46 5.60 13.95
CA PRO A 184 -8.97 4.27 13.62
C PRO A 184 -8.16 4.17 12.33
N ALA A 185 -8.54 4.89 11.28
CA ALA A 185 -7.82 4.85 10.01
C ALA A 185 -6.47 5.61 10.03
N HIS A 186 -6.23 6.49 11.01
CA HIS A 186 -4.98 7.23 11.16
C HIS A 186 -4.00 6.61 12.18
N LEU A 187 -4.38 5.51 12.84
CA LEU A 187 -3.54 4.84 13.85
C LEU A 187 -2.12 4.47 13.37
N PRO A 188 -1.90 4.02 12.13
CA PRO A 188 -0.55 3.75 11.64
C PRO A 188 0.43 4.90 11.83
N TRP A 189 0.02 6.10 11.46
CA TRP A 189 0.87 7.30 11.55
C TRP A 189 1.07 7.78 12.98
N MET A 190 0.12 7.53 13.88
CA MET A 190 0.33 7.74 15.31
C MET A 190 1.37 6.74 15.86
N ARG A 191 1.29 5.47 15.46
CA ARG A 191 2.25 4.41 15.85
C ARG A 191 3.67 4.73 15.39
N MET A 192 3.80 5.33 14.21
CA MET A 192 5.08 5.76 13.63
C MET A 192 5.54 7.15 14.09
N GLY A 193 4.74 7.86 14.90
CA GLY A 193 5.10 9.15 15.47
C GLY A 193 4.86 10.37 14.58
N ASN A 194 4.09 10.20 13.51
CA ASN A 194 3.84 11.27 12.54
C ASN A 194 2.69 12.20 12.98
N VAL A 195 1.64 11.66 13.63
CA VAL A 195 0.41 12.40 13.97
C VAL A 195 -0.05 12.12 15.39
N SER A 196 -0.82 13.04 15.95
CA SER A 196 -1.56 12.87 17.21
C SER A 196 -2.87 13.65 17.20
N GLY A 197 -3.90 13.20 17.93
CA GLY A 197 -5.14 13.92 18.20
C GLY A 197 -6.13 14.11 17.02
N ILE A 198 -5.89 13.52 15.85
CA ILE A 198 -6.73 13.67 14.66
C ILE A 198 -7.90 12.67 14.70
N ASP A 199 -9.14 13.15 14.49
CA ASP A 199 -10.36 12.31 14.43
C ASP A 199 -10.58 11.38 15.65
N GLY A 200 -9.89 11.63 16.77
CA GLY A 200 -10.15 10.97 18.05
C GLY A 200 -11.44 11.45 18.72
N PRO A 201 -11.72 10.99 19.92
CA PRO A 201 -10.97 10.02 20.72
C PRO A 201 -11.31 8.56 20.38
N LEU A 202 -10.47 7.62 20.85
CA LEU A 202 -10.83 6.20 20.93
C LEU A 202 -11.49 5.93 22.31
N ASN A 203 -12.60 5.25 22.31
CA ASN A 203 -13.33 4.95 23.55
C ASN A 203 -13.04 3.53 24.08
N SER A 204 -13.56 3.23 25.27
CA SER A 204 -13.39 1.92 25.91
C SER A 204 -13.98 0.76 25.11
N ASP A 205 -15.08 0.99 24.36
CA ASP A 205 -15.70 -0.04 23.53
C ASP A 205 -14.77 -0.42 22.35
N TRP A 206 -14.11 0.58 21.74
CA TRP A 206 -13.09 0.34 20.74
C TRP A 206 -11.97 -0.53 21.31
N HIS A 207 -11.36 -0.14 22.42
CA HIS A 207 -10.29 -0.89 23.06
C HIS A 207 -10.69 -2.32 23.37
N SER A 208 -11.88 -2.52 23.93
CA SER A 208 -12.40 -3.85 24.28
C SER A 208 -12.61 -4.74 23.04
N SER A 209 -13.17 -4.15 21.96
CA SER A 209 -13.39 -4.88 20.69
C SER A 209 -12.07 -5.28 20.03
N GLN A 210 -11.06 -4.39 20.04
CA GLN A 210 -9.75 -4.69 19.46
C GLN A 210 -8.98 -5.74 20.27
N ILE A 211 -9.08 -5.76 21.59
CA ILE A 211 -8.54 -6.85 22.41
C ILE A 211 -9.17 -8.19 22.04
N ALA A 212 -10.51 -8.24 21.96
CA ALA A 212 -11.21 -9.48 21.61
C ALA A 212 -10.85 -9.96 20.18
N LEU A 213 -10.70 -9.04 19.23
CA LEU A 213 -10.29 -9.34 17.87
C LEU A 213 -8.85 -9.87 17.81
N GLN A 214 -7.91 -9.21 18.50
CA GLN A 214 -6.50 -9.62 18.52
C GLN A 214 -6.29 -11.00 19.13
N HIS A 215 -7.06 -11.39 20.14
CA HIS A 215 -7.06 -12.77 20.64
C HIS A 215 -7.39 -13.79 19.54
N LYS A 216 -8.41 -13.51 18.73
CA LYS A 216 -8.79 -14.40 17.63
C LYS A 216 -7.68 -14.47 16.56
N ILE A 217 -7.13 -13.30 16.17
CA ILE A 217 -6.05 -13.17 15.19
C ILE A 217 -4.84 -13.98 15.63
N LEU A 218 -4.31 -13.72 16.83
CA LEU A 218 -3.10 -14.39 17.31
C LEU A 218 -3.31 -15.88 17.57
N ASN A 219 -4.47 -16.29 18.07
CA ASN A 219 -4.79 -17.70 18.24
C ASN A 219 -4.82 -18.44 16.91
N ARG A 220 -5.42 -17.83 15.87
CA ARG A 220 -5.46 -18.40 14.52
C ARG A 220 -4.08 -18.47 13.90
N MET A 221 -3.30 -17.38 13.93
CA MET A 221 -1.94 -17.33 13.42
C MET A 221 -1.07 -18.41 14.09
N ARG A 222 -1.12 -18.51 15.41
CA ARG A 222 -0.35 -19.53 16.17
C ARG A 222 -0.79 -20.95 15.86
N SER A 223 -2.10 -21.20 15.66
CA SER A 223 -2.57 -22.52 15.27
C SER A 223 -2.04 -22.98 13.92
N LEU A 224 -1.74 -22.02 13.03
CA LEU A 224 -1.13 -22.24 11.73
C LEU A 224 0.40 -22.19 11.75
N ASP A 225 1.04 -22.17 12.95
CA ASP A 225 2.48 -22.02 13.15
C ASP A 225 3.08 -20.71 12.59
N MET A 226 2.26 -19.69 12.34
CA MET A 226 2.76 -18.36 11.95
C MET A 226 3.53 -17.71 13.09
N LYS A 227 4.49 -16.85 12.74
CA LYS A 227 5.35 -16.08 13.63
C LYS A 227 4.95 -14.61 13.59
N PRO A 228 3.88 -14.19 14.29
CA PRO A 228 3.41 -12.83 14.22
C PRO A 228 4.47 -11.86 14.75
N ILE A 229 4.63 -10.72 14.07
CA ILE A 229 5.41 -9.60 14.56
C ILE A 229 4.47 -8.68 15.35
N CYS A 230 4.65 -8.62 16.65
CA CYS A 230 3.83 -7.84 17.57
C CYS A 230 4.38 -6.43 17.76
N PRO A 231 3.57 -5.44 18.19
CA PRO A 231 4.07 -4.10 18.44
C PRO A 231 4.91 -4.02 19.72
N GLY A 232 5.92 -3.14 19.71
CA GLY A 232 6.63 -2.66 20.89
C GLY A 232 6.36 -1.18 21.14
N PHE A 233 7.14 -0.54 22.02
CA PHE A 233 7.02 0.89 22.33
C PHE A 233 8.14 1.69 21.66
N PRO A 234 7.83 2.52 20.65
CA PRO A 234 8.85 3.25 19.88
C PRO A 234 9.30 4.57 20.50
N GLY A 235 8.63 5.05 21.55
CA GLY A 235 8.99 6.29 22.24
C GLY A 235 7.99 7.43 22.09
N PHE A 236 6.89 7.26 21.38
CA PHE A 236 5.89 8.32 21.21
C PHE A 236 4.92 8.36 22.37
N ILE A 237 4.72 9.57 22.93
CA ILE A 237 3.97 9.79 24.16
C ILE A 237 3.13 11.07 24.09
N PRO A 238 2.03 11.16 24.85
CA PRO A 238 1.30 12.42 25.04
C PRO A 238 2.20 13.50 25.68
N GLU A 239 2.04 14.75 25.23
CA GLU A 239 2.69 15.92 25.88
C GLU A 239 2.37 16.00 27.39
N ALA A 240 1.21 15.51 27.78
CA ALA A 240 0.74 15.49 29.17
C ALA A 240 1.71 14.79 30.17
N PHE A 241 2.67 14.00 29.67
CA PHE A 241 3.73 13.47 30.52
C PHE A 241 4.59 14.56 31.19
N LYS A 242 4.75 15.75 30.59
CA LYS A 242 5.42 16.91 31.20
C LYS A 242 4.80 17.34 32.52
N ARG A 243 3.47 17.19 32.67
CA ARG A 243 2.77 17.52 33.94
C ARG A 243 3.20 16.60 35.06
N LEU A 244 3.44 15.30 34.77
CA LEU A 244 3.83 14.31 35.79
C LEU A 244 5.33 14.25 36.00
N TYR A 245 6.10 14.58 35.00
CA TYR A 245 7.55 14.53 34.97
C TYR A 245 8.10 15.85 34.37
N PRO A 246 8.10 16.96 35.17
CA PRO A 246 8.49 18.28 34.64
C PRO A 246 9.90 18.37 34.06
N ASP A 247 10.82 17.55 34.57
CA ASP A 247 12.22 17.51 34.11
C ASP A 247 12.43 16.56 32.92
N LEU A 248 11.36 15.92 32.43
CA LEU A 248 11.44 14.97 31.33
C LEU A 248 11.73 15.67 30.00
N HIS A 249 12.84 15.30 29.38
CA HIS A 249 13.17 15.78 28.04
C HIS A 249 12.38 15.01 27.00
N ILE A 250 11.39 15.67 26.40
CA ILE A 250 10.65 15.18 25.23
C ILE A 250 10.82 16.16 24.08
N VAL A 251 10.84 15.64 22.86
CA VAL A 251 11.03 16.39 21.63
C VAL A 251 9.73 16.35 20.84
N GLU A 252 9.30 17.47 20.30
CA GLU A 252 8.23 17.54 19.35
C GLU A 252 8.75 17.05 17.99
N THR A 253 8.04 16.12 17.37
CA THR A 253 8.31 15.62 16.02
C THR A 253 7.32 16.24 15.05
N HIS A 254 7.76 16.55 13.85
CA HIS A 254 6.93 17.13 12.79
C HIS A 254 6.90 16.25 11.57
N TRP A 255 5.76 16.18 10.90
CA TRP A 255 5.57 15.44 9.66
C TRP A 255 4.64 16.19 8.70
N GLY A 256 5.02 16.26 7.42
CA GLY A 256 4.22 16.92 6.39
C GLY A 256 3.91 18.41 6.66
N GLY A 257 4.65 19.08 7.52
CA GLY A 257 4.50 20.50 7.86
C GLY A 257 3.29 20.87 8.72
N ALA A 258 2.27 20.01 8.79
CA ALA A 258 1.03 20.31 9.53
C ALA A 258 0.77 19.37 10.72
N PHE A 259 1.44 18.23 10.78
CA PHE A 259 1.23 17.22 11.79
C PHE A 259 2.40 17.14 12.77
N HIS A 260 2.10 16.76 14.00
CA HIS A 260 3.09 16.63 15.04
C HIS A 260 2.78 15.51 16.02
N ASN A 261 3.82 15.06 16.73
CA ASN A 261 3.75 14.14 17.86
C ASN A 261 4.85 14.49 18.87
N TRP A 262 4.95 13.75 19.97
CA TRP A 262 5.95 13.94 21.00
C TRP A 262 6.72 12.64 21.21
N MET A 263 8.05 12.76 21.34
CA MET A 263 8.94 11.62 21.48
C MET A 263 9.82 11.76 22.72
N ILE A 264 9.91 10.68 23.50
CA ILE A 264 10.85 10.55 24.61
C ILE A 264 12.12 9.82 24.14
N SER A 265 13.27 10.37 24.48
CA SER A 265 14.55 9.73 24.15
C SER A 265 14.72 8.39 24.88
N PRO A 266 15.29 7.35 24.24
CA PRO A 266 15.72 6.14 24.94
C PRO A 266 16.77 6.37 26.02
N ALA A 267 17.42 7.55 26.03
CA ALA A 267 18.33 7.96 27.11
C ALA A 267 17.60 8.21 28.43
N GLU A 268 16.32 8.59 28.36
CA GLU A 268 15.50 8.82 29.54
C GLU A 268 15.15 7.51 30.26
N PRO A 269 15.34 7.41 31.59
CA PRO A 269 14.97 6.18 32.31
C PRO A 269 13.49 5.80 32.19
N LEU A 270 12.61 6.78 31.94
CA LEU A 270 11.19 6.57 31.77
C LEU A 270 10.88 5.80 30.50
N PHE A 271 11.63 6.00 29.40
CA PHE A 271 11.48 5.23 28.17
C PHE A 271 11.53 3.72 28.44
N SER A 272 12.63 3.29 29.11
CA SER A 272 12.80 1.85 29.42
C SER A 272 11.68 1.30 30.31
N LYS A 273 11.17 2.09 31.23
CA LYS A 273 10.06 1.68 32.12
C LYS A 273 8.76 1.53 31.35
N ILE A 274 8.44 2.45 30.44
CA ILE A 274 7.24 2.38 29.59
C ILE A 274 7.34 1.20 28.63
N SER A 275 8.49 1.03 27.94
CA SER A 275 8.73 -0.07 27.00
C SER A 275 8.60 -1.44 27.68
N GLU A 276 9.22 -1.61 28.85
CA GLU A 276 9.10 -2.85 29.63
C GLU A 276 7.65 -3.09 30.08
N ALA A 277 6.96 -2.06 30.56
CA ALA A 277 5.56 -2.17 30.98
C ALA A 277 4.64 -2.52 29.82
N PHE A 278 4.89 -1.96 28.62
CA PHE A 278 4.13 -2.25 27.42
C PHE A 278 4.24 -3.72 27.00
N ILE A 279 5.45 -4.24 26.87
CA ILE A 279 5.67 -5.63 26.46
C ILE A 279 5.10 -6.59 27.52
N LYS A 280 5.30 -6.32 28.80
CA LYS A 280 4.72 -7.16 29.87
C LYS A 280 3.19 -7.14 29.86
N GLU A 281 2.56 -5.98 29.61
CA GLU A 281 1.10 -5.89 29.51
C GLU A 281 0.58 -6.60 28.26
N TRP A 282 1.30 -6.47 27.12
CA TRP A 282 1.01 -7.21 25.89
C TRP A 282 1.09 -8.71 26.10
N GLU A 283 2.20 -9.21 26.67
CA GLU A 283 2.37 -10.65 26.93
C GLU A 283 1.40 -11.20 27.96
N LYS A 284 1.03 -10.41 28.94
CA LYS A 284 0.00 -10.78 29.92
C LYS A 284 -1.36 -10.95 29.27
N GLU A 285 -1.73 -10.09 28.32
CA GLU A 285 -3.01 -10.15 27.62
C GLU A 285 -3.01 -11.23 26.53
N PHE A 286 -2.00 -11.22 25.66
CA PHE A 286 -2.01 -11.98 24.41
C PHE A 286 -1.04 -13.17 24.37
N GLY A 287 -0.26 -13.38 25.44
CA GLY A 287 0.81 -14.37 25.48
C GLY A 287 2.10 -13.89 24.83
N LYS A 288 3.16 -14.69 24.94
CA LYS A 288 4.51 -14.35 24.46
C LYS A 288 4.55 -14.19 22.95
N CYS A 289 5.41 -13.29 22.52
CA CYS A 289 5.79 -13.07 21.14
C CYS A 289 7.33 -13.08 21.04
N ASP A 290 7.88 -13.52 19.90
CA ASP A 290 9.34 -13.51 19.69
C ASP A 290 9.80 -12.24 18.98
N TYR A 291 8.94 -11.58 18.18
CA TYR A 291 9.27 -10.45 17.33
C TYR A 291 8.49 -9.23 17.77
N TYR A 292 9.19 -8.12 18.07
CA TYR A 292 8.59 -6.85 18.47
C TYR A 292 9.00 -5.73 17.53
N LEU A 293 8.03 -5.16 16.83
CA LEU A 293 8.22 -3.99 15.96
C LEU A 293 8.40 -2.74 16.83
N VAL A 294 9.53 -2.10 16.70
CA VAL A 294 9.84 -0.81 17.32
C VAL A 294 10.52 0.07 16.29
N ASP A 295 9.77 0.98 15.72
CA ASP A 295 10.25 1.95 14.74
C ASP A 295 10.50 3.29 15.41
N SER A 296 11.70 3.82 15.24
CA SER A 296 12.04 5.16 15.62
C SER A 296 12.40 5.96 14.38
N PHE A 297 12.04 7.26 14.37
CA PHE A 297 12.44 8.19 13.30
C PHE A 297 11.90 7.88 11.91
N ASN A 298 10.66 7.42 11.81
CA ASN A 298 10.04 7.21 10.50
C ASN A 298 9.67 8.55 9.85
N GLU A 299 10.35 8.90 8.76
CA GLU A 299 10.17 10.16 8.01
C GLU A 299 10.30 11.43 8.87
N MET A 300 11.23 11.44 9.79
CA MET A 300 11.48 12.57 10.66
C MET A 300 12.98 12.80 10.86
N ASP A 301 13.34 13.97 11.35
CA ASP A 301 14.71 14.29 11.70
C ASP A 301 15.20 13.44 12.89
N ILE A 302 16.48 13.14 12.89
CA ILE A 302 17.12 12.41 13.97
C ILE A 302 17.82 13.39 14.93
N PRO A 303 17.77 13.14 16.26
CA PRO A 303 18.39 14.02 17.24
C PRO A 303 19.91 13.76 17.40
N PHE A 304 20.60 13.55 16.27
CA PHE A 304 22.03 13.29 16.25
C PHE A 304 22.78 14.47 15.61
N PRO A 305 24.04 14.74 16.02
CA PRO A 305 24.87 15.75 15.40
C PRO A 305 25.02 15.54 13.89
N GLU A 306 25.54 16.56 13.20
CA GLU A 306 25.83 16.52 11.77
C GLU A 306 26.76 15.36 11.37
N LYS A 307 26.65 14.92 10.13
CA LYS A 307 27.48 13.87 9.54
C LYS A 307 28.97 14.21 9.69
N GLY A 308 29.78 13.18 9.94
CA GLY A 308 31.20 13.32 10.18
C GLY A 308 31.58 13.71 11.60
N ASN A 309 30.63 14.10 12.43
CA ASN A 309 30.88 14.30 13.86
C ASN A 309 30.90 12.93 14.60
N PRO A 310 32.02 12.56 15.28
CA PRO A 310 32.08 11.27 16.00
C PRO A 310 31.00 11.09 17.05
N ALA A 311 30.48 12.17 17.65
CA ALA A 311 29.38 12.11 18.60
C ALA A 311 28.08 11.58 17.99
N ARG A 312 27.87 11.79 16.70
CA ARG A 312 26.70 11.24 15.95
C ARG A 312 26.64 9.73 16.08
N TYR A 313 27.76 9.08 15.80
CA TYR A 313 27.84 7.62 15.76
C TYR A 313 27.77 7.01 17.16
N GLU A 314 28.38 7.63 18.16
CA GLU A 314 28.25 7.18 19.54
C GLU A 314 26.80 7.34 20.06
N MET A 315 26.14 8.44 19.72
CA MET A 315 24.74 8.65 20.09
C MET A 315 23.83 7.64 19.41
N ALA A 316 24.04 7.35 18.11
CA ALA A 316 23.28 6.34 17.38
C ALA A 316 23.48 4.95 17.99
N ALA A 317 24.71 4.54 18.29
CA ALA A 317 25.01 3.26 18.92
C ALA A 317 24.37 3.12 20.31
N SER A 318 24.48 4.17 21.13
CA SER A 318 23.82 4.23 22.45
C SER A 318 22.30 4.18 22.34
N TYR A 319 21.70 4.83 21.33
CA TYR A 319 20.27 4.80 21.07
C TYR A 319 19.80 3.37 20.77
N GLY A 320 20.44 2.70 19.79
CA GLY A 320 20.10 1.32 19.42
C GLY A 320 20.25 0.35 20.58
N GLU A 321 21.34 0.46 21.35
CA GLU A 321 21.57 -0.35 22.57
C GLU A 321 20.46 -0.19 23.61
N LYS A 322 20.02 1.05 23.86
CA LYS A 322 18.98 1.35 24.86
C LYS A 322 17.60 0.84 24.41
N VAL A 323 17.25 1.01 23.14
CA VAL A 323 16.01 0.44 22.57
C VAL A 323 16.03 -1.07 22.75
N TYR A 324 17.06 -1.74 22.27
CA TYR A 324 17.17 -3.20 22.39
C TYR A 324 17.12 -3.68 23.85
N ASN A 325 17.87 -3.04 24.73
CA ASN A 325 17.88 -3.40 26.14
C ASN A 325 16.52 -3.20 26.83
N SER A 326 15.72 -2.21 26.41
CA SER A 326 14.37 -2.02 26.92
C SER A 326 13.44 -3.20 26.57
N ILE A 327 13.55 -3.72 25.34
CA ILE A 327 12.80 -4.90 24.87
C ILE A 327 13.28 -6.14 25.62
N LYS A 328 14.60 -6.35 25.70
CA LYS A 328 15.23 -7.51 26.34
C LYS A 328 14.88 -7.63 27.84
N ARG A 329 14.70 -6.51 28.57
CA ARG A 329 14.29 -6.53 29.98
C ARG A 329 12.93 -7.16 30.17
N ALA A 330 12.01 -6.95 29.24
CA ALA A 330 10.69 -7.56 29.30
C ALA A 330 10.72 -9.02 28.82
N ASN A 331 11.42 -9.29 27.71
CA ASN A 331 11.51 -10.60 27.08
C ASN A 331 12.94 -10.87 26.60
N LYS A 332 13.68 -11.76 27.27
CA LYS A 332 15.08 -12.08 26.97
C LYS A 332 15.30 -12.71 25.58
N ASN A 333 14.28 -13.33 25.02
CA ASN A 333 14.35 -14.01 23.74
C ASN A 333 13.90 -13.11 22.58
N ALA A 334 13.31 -11.97 22.87
CA ALA A 334 12.76 -11.07 21.87
C ALA A 334 13.80 -10.64 20.83
N ILE A 335 13.30 -10.51 19.60
CA ILE A 335 14.00 -9.97 18.45
C ILE A 335 13.38 -8.60 18.17
N TRP A 336 14.22 -7.58 18.10
CA TRP A 336 13.81 -6.24 17.69
C TRP A 336 13.62 -6.20 16.18
N VAL A 337 12.42 -5.84 15.72
CA VAL A 337 12.09 -5.65 14.32
C VAL A 337 12.01 -4.16 14.02
N MET A 338 12.60 -3.72 12.92
CA MET A 338 12.62 -2.32 12.50
C MET A 338 12.33 -2.22 11.01
N GLN A 339 11.44 -1.30 10.61
CA GLN A 339 11.18 -0.99 9.20
C GLN A 339 12.36 -0.23 8.59
N GLY A 340 12.69 -0.58 7.34
CA GLY A 340 13.81 -0.02 6.59
C GLY A 340 13.41 1.01 5.53
N TRP A 341 12.17 1.52 5.52
CA TRP A 341 11.73 2.54 4.56
C TRP A 341 12.67 3.74 4.52
N MET A 342 13.01 4.30 5.69
CA MET A 342 13.87 5.47 5.81
C MET A 342 15.28 5.24 5.28
N PHE A 343 15.76 4.00 5.20
CA PHE A 343 17.12 3.69 4.74
C PHE A 343 17.27 3.91 3.21
N GLY A 344 16.19 3.85 2.46
CA GLY A 344 16.13 4.27 1.06
C GLY A 344 15.65 5.71 0.91
N TYR A 345 14.50 6.04 1.50
CA TYR A 345 13.84 7.34 1.37
C TYR A 345 14.65 8.51 1.94
N GLN A 346 15.30 8.31 3.10
CA GLN A 346 16.12 9.33 3.79
C GLN A 346 17.59 8.89 3.87
N ARG A 347 18.15 8.32 2.80
CA ARG A 347 19.55 7.87 2.78
C ARG A 347 20.55 9.00 3.08
N TYR A 348 20.18 10.24 2.81
CA TYR A 348 20.97 11.42 3.19
C TYR A 348 21.07 11.59 4.70
N ILE A 349 20.14 11.08 5.51
CA ILE A 349 20.20 11.01 6.97
C ILE A 349 20.84 9.69 7.41
N TRP A 350 20.36 8.58 6.84
CA TRP A 350 20.75 7.21 7.17
C TRP A 350 21.85 6.71 6.24
N ASP A 351 23.04 7.35 6.32
CA ASP A 351 24.20 6.86 5.59
C ASP A 351 24.72 5.54 6.18
N TYR A 352 25.71 4.95 5.47
CA TYR A 352 26.29 3.68 5.86
C TYR A 352 26.78 3.69 7.31
N GLU A 353 27.51 4.72 7.72
CA GLU A 353 28.10 4.81 9.07
C GLU A 353 27.03 5.02 10.14
N THR A 354 25.99 5.82 9.87
CA THR A 354 24.93 6.12 10.85
C THR A 354 24.09 4.88 11.15
N LEU A 355 23.65 4.13 10.13
CA LEU A 355 22.91 2.89 10.35
C LEU A 355 23.82 1.84 11.01
N GLY A 356 25.09 1.72 10.55
CA GLY A 356 26.07 0.81 11.15
C GLY A 356 26.27 1.07 12.63
N ALA A 357 26.35 2.33 13.03
CA ALA A 357 26.45 2.71 14.44
C ALA A 357 25.19 2.33 15.23
N LEU A 358 24.00 2.63 14.71
CA LEU A 358 22.72 2.30 15.35
C LEU A 358 22.63 0.83 15.73
N VAL A 359 23.00 -0.07 14.80
CA VAL A 359 22.84 -1.50 14.99
C VAL A 359 24.05 -2.17 15.67
N SER A 360 25.17 -1.49 15.83
CA SER A 360 26.45 -2.06 16.23
C SER A 360 26.44 -2.78 17.59
N ARG A 361 25.63 -2.30 18.53
CA ARG A 361 25.55 -2.86 19.90
C ARG A 361 24.37 -3.82 20.11
N VAL A 362 23.67 -4.18 19.04
CA VAL A 362 22.59 -5.17 19.06
C VAL A 362 23.14 -6.50 18.53
N PRO A 363 22.94 -7.63 19.21
CA PRO A 363 23.39 -8.94 18.68
C PRO A 363 22.73 -9.27 17.32
N ASP A 364 23.47 -9.94 16.45
CA ASP A 364 23.03 -10.17 15.05
C ASP A 364 21.75 -11.00 14.93
N ASP A 365 21.58 -11.97 15.85
CA ASP A 365 20.40 -12.83 15.94
C ASP A 365 19.22 -12.17 16.69
N LYS A 366 19.38 -10.92 17.16
CA LYS A 366 18.39 -10.19 17.97
C LYS A 366 17.81 -8.97 17.25
N MET A 367 18.11 -8.81 15.98
CA MET A 367 17.55 -7.75 15.16
C MET A 367 17.11 -8.31 13.81
N LEU A 368 15.95 -7.84 13.34
CA LEU A 368 15.40 -8.12 12.02
C LEU A 368 15.06 -6.79 11.35
N LEU A 369 15.75 -6.48 10.26
CA LEU A 369 15.51 -5.31 9.44
C LEU A 369 14.58 -5.67 8.28
N LEU A 370 13.50 -4.93 8.13
CA LEU A 370 12.56 -5.09 7.02
C LEU A 370 12.99 -4.16 5.89
N ASP A 371 13.70 -4.67 4.89
CA ASP A 371 13.99 -3.91 3.66
C ASP A 371 12.73 -3.87 2.81
N LEU A 372 11.88 -2.87 3.07
CA LEU A 372 10.52 -2.84 2.54
C LEU A 372 10.44 -2.52 1.05
N ALA A 373 11.41 -1.76 0.51
CA ALA A 373 11.23 -0.96 -0.70
C ALA A 373 12.30 -1.23 -1.76
N VAL A 374 12.62 -2.49 -2.02
CA VAL A 374 13.63 -2.86 -3.04
C VAL A 374 13.17 -2.43 -4.45
N ASP A 375 11.86 -2.51 -4.72
CA ASP A 375 11.23 -2.01 -5.95
C ASP A 375 11.37 -0.50 -6.11
N TYR A 376 11.24 0.27 -5.03
CA TYR A 376 11.46 1.73 -5.02
C TYR A 376 12.91 2.10 -5.28
N ASN A 377 13.88 1.42 -4.68
CA ASN A 377 15.29 1.64 -4.98
C ASN A 377 15.57 1.47 -6.47
N LYS A 378 15.06 0.37 -7.07
CA LYS A 378 15.37 0.00 -8.45
C LYS A 378 14.63 0.88 -9.47
N HIS A 379 13.33 1.14 -9.27
CA HIS A 379 12.45 1.66 -10.30
C HIS A 379 11.96 3.08 -10.08
N PHE A 380 12.08 3.65 -8.88
CA PHE A 380 11.62 5.00 -8.56
C PHE A 380 12.77 5.93 -8.13
N TRP A 381 13.54 5.54 -7.12
CA TRP A 381 14.69 6.34 -6.70
C TRP A 381 15.91 6.14 -7.59
N HIS A 382 15.92 5.12 -8.43
CA HIS A 382 17.06 4.74 -9.30
C HIS A 382 18.38 4.73 -8.52
N SER A 383 18.33 4.20 -7.32
CA SER A 383 19.44 4.13 -6.39
C SER A 383 19.93 2.71 -6.20
N GLU A 384 21.16 2.56 -5.70
CA GLU A 384 21.63 1.26 -5.25
C GLU A 384 20.65 0.67 -4.22
N VAL A 385 20.29 -0.61 -4.34
CA VAL A 385 19.40 -1.28 -3.40
C VAL A 385 19.98 -1.27 -1.99
N ASN A 386 19.13 -1.13 -0.98
CA ASN A 386 19.60 -0.95 0.40
C ASN A 386 20.50 -2.08 0.88
N TRP A 387 20.16 -3.33 0.57
CA TRP A 387 20.95 -4.47 1.03
C TRP A 387 22.37 -4.52 0.42
N GLU A 388 22.59 -4.01 -0.80
CA GLU A 388 23.92 -3.82 -1.38
C GLU A 388 24.65 -2.65 -0.71
N TYR A 389 24.00 -1.48 -0.63
CA TYR A 389 24.55 -0.27 -0.02
C TYR A 389 25.00 -0.50 1.43
N TYR A 390 24.19 -1.19 2.23
CA TYR A 390 24.52 -1.53 3.63
C TYR A 390 25.22 -2.89 3.79
N LYS A 391 25.69 -3.50 2.72
CA LYS A 391 26.49 -4.74 2.70
C LYS A 391 25.86 -5.85 3.56
N GLY A 392 24.61 -6.21 3.23
CA GLY A 392 23.84 -7.21 3.96
C GLY A 392 23.46 -6.77 5.37
N PHE A 393 23.23 -5.46 5.56
CA PHE A 393 22.76 -4.88 6.82
C PHE A 393 23.64 -5.25 8.03
N TYR A 394 24.98 -5.16 7.87
CA TYR A 394 25.93 -5.41 8.97
C TYR A 394 25.75 -6.79 9.61
N ASN A 395 25.39 -7.79 8.83
CA ASN A 395 25.10 -9.18 9.26
C ASN A 395 23.87 -9.33 10.19
N LYS A 396 23.04 -8.30 10.36
CA LYS A 396 21.74 -8.45 11.02
C LYS A 396 20.81 -9.30 10.14
N GLN A 397 19.84 -9.96 10.76
CA GLN A 397 18.78 -10.60 9.98
C GLN A 397 18.00 -9.54 9.20
N TRP A 398 17.63 -9.86 7.95
CA TRP A 398 16.85 -8.94 7.15
C TRP A 398 15.87 -9.65 6.20
N VAL A 399 14.90 -8.91 5.74
CA VAL A 399 13.82 -9.37 4.84
C VAL A 399 13.96 -8.65 3.52
N TYR A 400 14.08 -9.40 2.42
CA TYR A 400 13.87 -8.86 1.07
C TYR A 400 12.38 -8.59 0.87
N SER A 401 11.97 -7.36 0.67
CA SER A 401 10.55 -7.03 0.54
C SER A 401 10.31 -5.90 -0.45
N VAL A 402 9.10 -5.86 -0.99
CA VAL A 402 8.64 -4.88 -1.98
C VAL A 402 7.39 -4.18 -1.47
N ILE A 403 7.17 -2.93 -1.91
CA ILE A 403 5.94 -2.15 -1.67
C ILE A 403 5.16 -2.04 -2.99
N PRO A 404 4.34 -3.02 -3.36
CA PRO A 404 3.65 -3.02 -4.64
C PRO A 404 2.52 -2.00 -4.72
N ASN A 405 2.20 -1.34 -3.63
CA ASN A 405 1.09 -0.39 -3.55
C ASN A 405 1.30 0.66 -2.47
N MET A 406 1.04 1.91 -2.80
CA MET A 406 0.99 3.06 -1.90
C MET A 406 -0.45 3.54 -1.70
N GLY A 407 -0.88 3.71 -0.46
CA GLY A 407 -2.17 4.28 -0.08
C GLY A 407 -3.40 3.43 -0.42
N GLY A 408 -3.25 2.22 -0.94
CA GLY A 408 -4.36 1.39 -1.41
C GLY A 408 -4.95 1.84 -2.75
N LYS A 409 -4.18 2.54 -3.59
CA LYS A 409 -4.60 2.96 -4.94
C LYS A 409 -4.91 1.76 -5.81
N THR A 410 -5.88 1.90 -6.70
CA THR A 410 -6.35 0.81 -7.57
C THR A 410 -5.83 0.91 -9.01
N GLY A 411 -4.97 1.87 -9.31
CA GLY A 411 -4.32 1.98 -10.61
C GLY A 411 -3.33 0.84 -10.85
N MET A 412 -3.23 0.41 -12.10
CA MET A 412 -2.33 -0.67 -12.50
C MET A 412 -0.89 -0.16 -12.60
N THR A 413 0.05 -0.87 -12.02
CA THR A 413 1.48 -0.58 -12.10
C THR A 413 2.30 -1.79 -11.66
N GLY A 414 3.58 -1.82 -12.04
CA GLY A 414 4.57 -2.75 -11.54
C GLY A 414 5.37 -3.44 -12.64
N VAL A 415 6.66 -3.65 -12.42
CA VAL A 415 7.52 -4.40 -13.35
C VAL A 415 7.43 -5.88 -12.97
N LEU A 416 6.50 -6.63 -13.59
CA LEU A 416 6.22 -8.02 -13.18
C LEU A 416 7.47 -8.91 -13.25
N ASP A 417 8.36 -8.71 -14.23
CA ASP A 417 9.61 -9.48 -14.30
C ASP A 417 10.50 -9.26 -13.07
N PHE A 418 10.58 -8.02 -12.59
CA PHE A 418 11.31 -7.72 -11.36
C PHE A 418 10.66 -8.37 -10.14
N TYR A 419 9.34 -8.34 -10.03
CA TYR A 419 8.63 -8.95 -8.92
C TYR A 419 8.74 -10.48 -8.92
N ALA A 420 8.84 -11.09 -10.09
CA ALA A 420 9.07 -12.52 -10.26
C ALA A 420 10.50 -12.94 -9.92
N ASN A 421 11.50 -12.15 -10.30
CA ASN A 421 12.90 -12.61 -10.39
C ASN A 421 13.90 -11.78 -9.57
N GLY A 422 13.53 -10.56 -9.10
CA GLY A 422 14.47 -9.65 -8.44
C GLY A 422 15.09 -10.19 -7.14
N HIS A 423 14.41 -11.06 -6.42
CA HIS A 423 14.93 -11.70 -5.21
C HIS A 423 16.15 -12.62 -5.50
N LEU A 424 16.27 -13.14 -6.71
CA LEU A 424 17.39 -14.01 -7.11
C LEU A 424 18.71 -13.24 -7.13
N GLU A 425 18.69 -11.93 -7.42
CA GLU A 425 19.88 -11.07 -7.30
C GLU A 425 20.39 -11.09 -5.86
N ALA A 426 19.51 -10.87 -4.89
CA ALA A 426 19.86 -10.86 -3.47
C ALA A 426 20.38 -12.22 -2.98
N LEU A 427 19.74 -13.32 -3.41
CA LEU A 427 20.15 -14.67 -3.03
C LEU A 427 21.55 -15.04 -3.56
N SER A 428 21.92 -14.55 -4.76
CA SER A 428 23.20 -14.85 -5.40
C SER A 428 24.31 -13.86 -5.02
N SER A 429 23.99 -12.71 -4.44
CA SER A 429 24.98 -11.69 -4.09
C SER A 429 25.92 -12.12 -2.97
N SER A 430 27.19 -11.69 -3.07
CA SER A 430 28.17 -11.80 -1.99
C SER A 430 27.80 -10.92 -0.79
N ASN A 431 27.00 -9.89 -1.00
CA ASN A 431 26.50 -8.96 0.03
C ASN A 431 25.14 -9.37 0.61
N LYS A 432 24.64 -10.58 0.34
CA LYS A 432 23.33 -11.02 0.89
C LYS A 432 23.28 -11.06 2.43
N GLY A 433 24.44 -11.10 3.10
CA GLY A 433 24.52 -11.15 4.55
C GLY A 433 23.61 -12.24 5.15
N ASN A 434 22.84 -11.88 6.18
CA ASN A 434 21.91 -12.79 6.84
C ASN A 434 20.47 -12.58 6.35
N LEU A 435 20.23 -12.79 5.06
CA LEU A 435 18.90 -12.77 4.44
C LEU A 435 18.07 -13.95 4.93
N VAL A 436 16.97 -13.71 5.64
CA VAL A 436 16.16 -14.78 6.29
C VAL A 436 14.74 -14.88 5.76
N ALA A 437 14.24 -13.89 5.03
CA ALA A 437 12.86 -13.87 4.57
C ALA A 437 12.67 -13.14 3.25
N HIS A 438 11.63 -13.53 2.55
CA HIS A 438 11.03 -12.82 1.41
C HIS A 438 9.70 -12.20 1.85
N GLY A 439 9.28 -11.08 1.26
CA GLY A 439 8.07 -10.45 1.74
C GLY A 439 7.42 -9.42 0.83
N LEU A 440 6.24 -9.04 1.28
CA LEU A 440 5.34 -8.05 0.71
C LEU A 440 4.96 -7.03 1.78
N ALA A 441 5.15 -5.75 1.50
CA ALA A 441 4.85 -4.66 2.42
C ALA A 441 3.90 -3.61 1.82
N PRO A 442 2.74 -3.97 1.24
CA PRO A 442 1.82 -3.01 0.63
C PRO A 442 1.25 -2.07 1.68
N GLU A 443 1.13 -0.79 1.37
CA GLU A 443 0.37 0.13 2.23
C GLU A 443 -1.13 -0.14 2.21
N GLY A 444 -1.64 -0.70 1.11
CA GLY A 444 -3.02 -1.15 1.00
C GLY A 444 -3.15 -2.36 0.09
N ILE A 445 -4.15 -3.18 0.34
CA ILE A 445 -4.45 -4.42 -0.38
C ILE A 445 -5.82 -4.34 -1.08
N GLU A 446 -6.23 -5.42 -1.72
CA GLU A 446 -7.43 -5.50 -2.56
C GLU A 446 -7.29 -4.66 -3.85
N ASN A 447 -6.13 -4.81 -4.50
CA ASN A 447 -5.77 -4.17 -5.77
C ASN A 447 -4.71 -5.01 -6.48
N ASN A 448 -4.59 -4.92 -7.81
CA ASN A 448 -3.55 -5.59 -8.61
C ASN A 448 -3.30 -7.06 -8.19
N GLU A 449 -4.33 -7.87 -8.05
CA GLU A 449 -4.25 -9.23 -7.48
C GLU A 449 -3.19 -10.11 -8.16
N VAL A 450 -2.96 -9.94 -9.46
CA VAL A 450 -1.92 -10.67 -10.22
C VAL A 450 -0.52 -10.48 -9.65
N LEU A 451 -0.22 -9.25 -9.21
CA LEU A 451 1.10 -8.93 -8.67
C LEU A 451 1.34 -9.63 -7.31
N TYR A 452 0.36 -9.65 -6.44
CA TYR A 452 0.48 -10.31 -5.13
C TYR A 452 0.60 -11.83 -5.28
N GLU A 453 -0.17 -12.43 -6.19
CA GLU A 453 -0.05 -13.85 -6.51
C GLU A 453 1.36 -14.19 -7.02
N LEU A 454 1.88 -13.38 -7.95
CA LEU A 454 3.23 -13.56 -8.52
C LEU A 454 4.33 -13.44 -7.46
N VAL A 455 4.29 -12.41 -6.61
CA VAL A 455 5.32 -12.20 -5.59
C VAL A 455 5.30 -13.32 -4.55
N THR A 456 4.12 -13.83 -4.18
CA THR A 456 4.04 -14.95 -3.26
C THR A 456 4.55 -16.25 -3.87
N ASP A 457 4.33 -16.48 -5.17
CA ASP A 457 4.93 -17.61 -5.88
C ASP A 457 6.45 -17.47 -5.99
N ALA A 458 6.95 -16.27 -6.30
CA ALA A 458 8.38 -15.97 -6.39
C ALA A 458 9.14 -16.30 -5.09
N GLY A 459 8.56 -15.99 -3.93
CA GLY A 459 9.15 -16.32 -2.62
C GLY A 459 9.34 -17.81 -2.37
N TRP A 460 8.68 -18.69 -3.13
CA TRP A 460 8.83 -20.15 -3.05
C TRP A 460 9.66 -20.74 -4.20
N SER A 461 10.10 -19.93 -5.15
CA SER A 461 10.91 -20.37 -6.29
C SER A 461 12.40 -20.20 -6.04
N ASN A 462 13.18 -21.22 -6.40
CA ASN A 462 14.65 -21.16 -6.47
C ASN A 462 15.14 -20.78 -7.86
N ASP A 463 14.27 -20.83 -8.85
CA ASP A 463 14.57 -20.64 -10.25
C ASP A 463 13.83 -19.41 -10.81
N SER A 464 14.31 -18.89 -11.92
CA SER A 464 13.66 -17.81 -12.66
C SER A 464 12.29 -18.23 -13.15
N ILE A 465 11.30 -17.34 -12.96
CA ILE A 465 9.93 -17.50 -13.45
C ILE A 465 9.80 -16.82 -14.81
N ASP A 466 9.37 -17.60 -15.82
CA ASP A 466 8.91 -17.05 -17.09
C ASP A 466 7.54 -16.38 -16.88
N VAL A 467 7.56 -15.06 -16.82
CA VAL A 467 6.37 -14.26 -16.48
C VAL A 467 5.24 -14.46 -17.50
N LYS A 468 5.56 -14.57 -18.81
CA LYS A 468 4.51 -14.77 -19.84
C LYS A 468 3.81 -16.11 -19.65
N LYS A 469 4.55 -17.17 -19.46
CA LYS A 469 4.00 -18.50 -19.21
C LYS A 469 3.19 -18.50 -17.91
N TRP A 470 3.73 -17.90 -16.86
CA TRP A 470 3.06 -17.81 -15.55
C TRP A 470 1.72 -17.05 -15.66
N LEU A 471 1.64 -15.96 -16.43
CA LEU A 471 0.41 -15.19 -16.64
C LEU A 471 -0.69 -16.00 -17.34
N LEU A 472 -0.32 -16.87 -18.27
CA LEU A 472 -1.28 -17.76 -18.91
C LEU A 472 -1.81 -18.85 -17.94
N GLU A 473 -0.94 -19.39 -17.08
CA GLU A 473 -1.33 -20.32 -16.02
C GLU A 473 -2.20 -19.62 -14.96
N TYR A 474 -1.85 -18.39 -14.58
CA TYR A 474 -2.67 -17.53 -13.72
C TYR A 474 -4.06 -17.32 -14.32
N SER A 475 -4.16 -16.95 -15.59
CA SER A 475 -5.43 -16.73 -16.27
C SER A 475 -6.29 -17.99 -16.30
N ARG A 476 -5.67 -19.16 -16.54
CA ARG A 476 -6.39 -20.45 -16.51
C ARG A 476 -6.98 -20.76 -15.14
N ASN A 477 -6.22 -20.53 -14.09
CA ASN A 477 -6.70 -20.72 -12.71
C ASN A 477 -7.76 -19.70 -12.32
N ARG A 478 -7.59 -18.45 -12.76
CA ARG A 478 -8.49 -17.35 -12.41
C ARG A 478 -9.80 -17.42 -13.18
N TYR A 479 -9.75 -17.65 -14.49
CA TYR A 479 -10.91 -17.59 -15.36
C TYR A 479 -11.45 -18.96 -15.78
N GLY A 480 -10.76 -20.03 -15.47
CA GLY A 480 -11.08 -21.41 -15.90
C GLY A 480 -10.49 -21.74 -17.26
N ASN A 481 -10.19 -20.76 -18.09
CA ASN A 481 -9.55 -20.87 -19.39
C ASN A 481 -8.88 -19.55 -19.79
N PHE A 482 -8.19 -19.54 -20.92
CA PHE A 482 -7.77 -18.33 -21.62
C PHE A 482 -7.84 -18.54 -23.14
N ASN A 483 -7.89 -17.45 -23.87
CA ASN A 483 -7.92 -17.40 -25.34
C ASN A 483 -6.82 -16.47 -25.88
N GLU A 484 -6.80 -16.25 -27.20
CA GLU A 484 -5.81 -15.36 -27.85
C GLU A 484 -5.96 -13.90 -27.37
N ASP A 485 -7.18 -13.44 -27.08
CA ASP A 485 -7.41 -12.08 -26.57
C ASP A 485 -6.76 -11.89 -25.19
N ILE A 486 -6.88 -12.86 -24.29
CA ILE A 486 -6.22 -12.80 -22.96
C ILE A 486 -4.69 -12.86 -23.12
N SER A 487 -4.17 -13.66 -24.04
CA SER A 487 -2.73 -13.70 -24.31
C SER A 487 -2.23 -12.36 -24.83
N TYR A 488 -2.94 -11.74 -25.78
CA TYR A 488 -2.61 -10.42 -26.31
C TYR A 488 -2.77 -9.31 -25.26
N TYR A 489 -3.79 -9.39 -24.39
CA TYR A 489 -3.93 -8.49 -23.25
C TYR A 489 -2.66 -8.48 -22.39
N TRP A 490 -2.15 -9.63 -22.01
CA TRP A 490 -0.94 -9.72 -21.19
C TRP A 490 0.29 -9.17 -21.90
N ASP A 491 0.46 -9.44 -23.20
CA ASP A 491 1.58 -8.87 -23.96
C ASP A 491 1.52 -7.34 -23.97
N CYS A 492 0.34 -6.76 -24.16
CA CYS A 492 0.15 -5.30 -24.09
C CYS A 492 0.39 -4.75 -22.69
N MET A 493 -0.08 -5.43 -21.63
CA MET A 493 0.13 -4.97 -20.26
C MET A 493 1.59 -5.02 -19.83
N LEU A 494 2.35 -6.02 -20.27
CA LEU A 494 3.78 -6.11 -20.05
C LEU A 494 4.57 -5.02 -20.79
N ASN A 495 4.07 -4.52 -21.90
CA ASN A 495 4.65 -3.39 -22.65
C ASN A 495 4.19 -2.01 -22.13
N SER A 496 3.30 -1.97 -21.14
CA SER A 496 2.76 -0.73 -20.58
C SER A 496 2.84 -0.72 -19.05
N VAL A 497 1.72 -0.86 -18.37
CA VAL A 497 1.60 -0.69 -16.91
C VAL A 497 2.32 -1.77 -16.09
N TYR A 498 2.42 -2.99 -16.62
CA TYR A 498 3.12 -4.10 -15.95
C TYR A 498 4.57 -4.30 -16.43
N GLY A 499 5.06 -3.40 -17.29
CA GLY A 499 6.47 -3.24 -17.67
C GLY A 499 7.07 -1.93 -17.15
N SER A 500 6.28 -1.13 -16.42
CA SER A 500 6.71 0.16 -15.86
C SER A 500 6.28 0.29 -14.39
N PHE A 501 6.98 1.17 -13.68
CA PHE A 501 6.70 1.44 -12.27
C PHE A 501 6.20 2.87 -12.10
N THR A 502 5.06 3.01 -11.44
CA THR A 502 4.50 4.29 -11.02
C THR A 502 4.26 4.22 -9.51
N ASP A 503 4.90 5.07 -8.74
CA ASP A 503 4.82 5.08 -7.27
C ASP A 503 3.40 5.33 -6.75
N HIS A 504 2.70 6.25 -7.39
CA HIS A 504 1.33 6.61 -7.03
C HIS A 504 0.38 6.45 -8.24
N PRO A 505 0.02 5.20 -8.63
CA PRO A 505 -0.77 4.95 -9.84
C PRO A 505 -2.20 5.45 -9.70
N ARG A 506 -2.48 6.60 -10.30
CA ARG A 506 -3.80 7.25 -10.32
C ARG A 506 -3.93 8.17 -11.51
N PHE A 507 -5.15 8.53 -11.86
CA PHE A 507 -5.44 9.50 -12.90
C PHE A 507 -5.48 10.92 -12.33
N ASN A 508 -5.17 11.95 -13.14
CA ASN A 508 -5.22 13.34 -12.69
C ASN A 508 -6.64 13.78 -12.32
N TRP A 509 -7.67 13.18 -12.92
CA TRP A 509 -9.04 13.46 -12.53
C TRP A 509 -9.40 13.00 -11.09
N GLN A 510 -8.60 12.18 -10.47
CA GLN A 510 -8.74 11.79 -9.06
C GLN A 510 -8.22 12.87 -8.09
N PHE A 511 -7.53 13.89 -8.59
CA PHE A 511 -7.08 15.03 -7.81
C PHE A 511 -8.06 16.19 -7.86
N ARG A 512 -7.85 17.17 -6.96
CA ARG A 512 -8.54 18.44 -7.03
C ARG A 512 -8.30 19.09 -8.39
N PRO A 513 -9.35 19.43 -9.16
CA PRO A 513 -9.22 20.08 -10.46
C PRO A 513 -8.30 21.29 -10.42
N GLY A 514 -7.42 21.41 -11.40
CA GLY A 514 -6.42 22.48 -11.50
C GLY A 514 -5.11 22.19 -10.73
N SER A 515 -5.02 21.11 -9.96
CA SER A 515 -3.76 20.61 -9.43
C SER A 515 -3.23 19.50 -10.34
N VAL A 516 -1.97 19.60 -10.73
CA VAL A 516 -1.27 18.51 -11.44
C VAL A 516 -0.28 17.92 -10.44
N LYS A 517 -0.41 16.65 -10.16
CA LYS A 517 0.54 15.91 -9.33
C LYS A 517 1.18 14.81 -10.13
N ASN A 518 2.40 14.44 -9.76
CA ASN A 518 3.12 13.33 -10.38
C ASN A 518 2.44 11.98 -10.09
N GLY A 519 2.70 10.99 -10.93
CA GLY A 519 2.27 9.63 -10.72
C GLY A 519 1.10 9.21 -11.61
N SER A 520 1.00 9.76 -12.83
CA SER A 520 0.02 9.28 -13.80
C SER A 520 0.34 7.85 -14.24
N ILE A 521 -0.71 7.05 -14.39
CA ILE A 521 -0.63 5.71 -14.97
C ILE A 521 -0.07 5.81 -16.41
N ASN A 522 0.74 4.84 -16.83
CA ASN A 522 1.27 4.79 -18.20
C ASN A 522 0.15 4.38 -19.19
N ILE A 523 -0.64 5.35 -19.65
CA ILE A 523 -1.72 5.16 -20.61
C ILE A 523 -1.24 5.25 -22.07
N SER A 524 -0.34 4.35 -22.46
CA SER A 524 0.15 4.21 -23.84
C SER A 524 -0.90 3.59 -24.77
N ASN A 525 -0.58 3.51 -26.07
CA ASN A 525 -1.44 2.79 -27.02
C ASN A 525 -1.60 1.31 -26.67
N ASP A 526 -0.55 0.67 -26.14
CA ASP A 526 -0.62 -0.74 -25.73
C ASP A 526 -1.54 -0.91 -24.51
N TYR A 527 -1.55 0.04 -23.58
CA TYR A 527 -2.52 0.04 -22.49
C TYR A 527 -3.97 -0.05 -23.00
N PHE A 528 -4.34 0.80 -23.97
CA PHE A 528 -5.70 0.79 -24.51
C PHE A 528 -5.99 -0.48 -25.31
N LYS A 529 -5.07 -0.92 -26.18
CA LYS A 529 -5.24 -2.16 -26.97
C LYS A 529 -5.40 -3.40 -26.10
N GLY A 530 -4.60 -3.50 -25.04
CA GLY A 530 -4.70 -4.62 -24.11
C GLY A 530 -6.05 -4.65 -23.40
N LEU A 531 -6.50 -3.52 -22.87
CA LEU A 531 -7.79 -3.45 -22.19
C LEU A 531 -8.97 -3.69 -23.15
N GLU A 532 -8.87 -3.26 -24.42
CA GLU A 532 -9.82 -3.61 -25.47
C GLU A 532 -9.86 -5.11 -25.71
N SER A 533 -8.71 -5.74 -25.84
CA SER A 533 -8.62 -7.20 -26.02
C SER A 533 -9.22 -7.96 -24.84
N PHE A 534 -9.02 -7.47 -23.63
CA PHE A 534 -9.65 -8.05 -22.44
C PHE A 534 -11.18 -8.03 -22.53
N VAL A 535 -11.78 -6.93 -23.01
CA VAL A 535 -13.23 -6.84 -23.24
C VAL A 535 -13.69 -7.82 -24.32
N CYS A 536 -12.91 -7.99 -25.40
CA CYS A 536 -13.22 -8.93 -26.50
C CYS A 536 -13.22 -10.39 -26.03
N ALA A 537 -12.42 -10.76 -25.03
CA ALA A 537 -12.40 -12.11 -24.46
C ALA A 537 -13.73 -12.54 -23.82
N SER A 538 -14.67 -11.61 -23.61
CA SER A 538 -15.92 -11.86 -22.89
C SER A 538 -16.80 -12.94 -23.47
N ASP A 539 -16.75 -13.18 -24.80
CA ASP A 539 -17.58 -14.19 -25.42
C ASP A 539 -17.22 -15.63 -25.00
N SER A 540 -15.95 -15.86 -24.65
CA SER A 540 -15.44 -17.17 -24.20
C SER A 540 -15.34 -17.32 -22.68
N LEU A 541 -15.39 -16.23 -21.92
CA LEU A 541 -15.15 -16.21 -20.47
C LEU A 541 -16.35 -15.72 -19.65
N CYS A 542 -17.52 -15.56 -20.29
CA CYS A 542 -18.73 -14.98 -19.69
C CYS A 542 -19.25 -15.73 -18.45
N GLU A 543 -18.98 -17.00 -18.31
CA GLU A 543 -19.40 -17.81 -17.16
C GLU A 543 -18.46 -17.67 -15.95
N SER A 544 -17.27 -17.09 -16.13
CA SER A 544 -16.30 -16.93 -15.07
C SER A 544 -16.60 -15.70 -14.22
N ARG A 545 -16.95 -15.92 -12.96
CA ARG A 545 -17.19 -14.83 -12.02
C ARG A 545 -15.96 -13.93 -11.81
N TYR A 546 -14.76 -14.52 -11.77
CA TYR A 546 -13.54 -13.74 -11.69
C TYR A 546 -13.30 -12.89 -12.92
N TYR A 547 -13.57 -13.45 -14.10
CA TYR A 547 -13.51 -12.65 -15.33
C TYR A 547 -14.48 -11.48 -15.29
N LEU A 548 -15.72 -11.69 -14.83
CA LEU A 548 -16.70 -10.61 -14.71
C LEU A 548 -16.29 -9.53 -13.68
N ASN A 549 -15.68 -9.94 -12.57
CA ASN A 549 -15.11 -8.98 -11.62
C ASN A 549 -13.99 -8.16 -12.26
N ASP A 550 -13.03 -8.85 -12.90
CA ASP A 550 -11.90 -8.17 -13.55
C ASP A 550 -12.38 -7.36 -14.77
N LEU A 551 -13.43 -7.76 -15.46
CA LEU A 551 -14.04 -6.97 -16.53
C LEU A 551 -14.58 -5.62 -16.04
N CYS A 552 -15.18 -5.58 -14.84
CA CYS A 552 -15.56 -4.33 -14.21
C CYS A 552 -14.35 -3.44 -13.97
N GLU A 553 -13.26 -3.99 -13.43
CA GLU A 553 -12.03 -3.25 -13.14
C GLU A 553 -11.32 -2.80 -14.42
N MET A 554 -11.06 -3.72 -15.35
CA MET A 554 -10.33 -3.43 -16.60
C MET A 554 -11.07 -2.43 -17.49
N THR A 555 -12.39 -2.55 -17.60
CA THR A 555 -13.20 -1.56 -18.31
C THR A 555 -13.13 -0.20 -17.61
N SER A 556 -13.19 -0.17 -16.29
CA SER A 556 -13.05 1.07 -15.52
C SER A 556 -11.67 1.71 -15.68
N GLN A 557 -10.61 0.92 -15.76
CA GLN A 557 -9.24 1.42 -16.05
C GLN A 557 -9.18 2.04 -17.47
N TYR A 558 -9.79 1.37 -18.47
CA TYR A 558 -9.88 1.91 -19.83
C TYR A 558 -10.62 3.26 -19.88
N LEU A 559 -11.80 3.31 -19.28
CA LEU A 559 -12.61 4.53 -19.22
C LEU A 559 -11.91 5.64 -18.41
N GLY A 560 -11.17 5.28 -17.35
CA GLY A 560 -10.35 6.20 -16.56
C GLY A 560 -9.29 6.87 -17.42
N GLY A 561 -8.61 6.12 -18.28
CA GLY A 561 -7.66 6.67 -19.25
C GLY A 561 -8.32 7.58 -20.29
N LYS A 562 -9.53 7.23 -20.78
CA LYS A 562 -10.30 8.09 -21.69
C LYS A 562 -10.79 9.36 -21.00
N ALA A 563 -11.21 9.27 -19.73
CA ALA A 563 -11.58 10.43 -18.91
C ALA A 563 -10.38 11.37 -18.70
N GLU A 564 -9.17 10.82 -18.50
CA GLU A 564 -7.92 11.59 -18.42
C GLU A 564 -7.67 12.40 -19.70
N ILE A 565 -7.90 11.83 -20.87
CA ILE A 565 -7.80 12.54 -22.15
C ILE A 565 -8.85 13.64 -22.21
N LEU A 566 -10.09 13.36 -21.81
CA LEU A 566 -11.17 14.34 -21.83
C LEU A 566 -10.87 15.57 -20.96
N THR A 567 -10.25 15.41 -19.79
CA THR A 567 -9.89 16.57 -18.95
C THR A 567 -8.96 17.52 -19.69
N LYS A 568 -8.00 16.98 -20.43
CA LYS A 568 -7.05 17.78 -21.24
C LYS A 568 -7.74 18.46 -22.43
N LEU A 569 -8.65 17.74 -23.11
CA LEU A 569 -9.45 18.32 -24.21
C LEU A 569 -10.39 19.40 -23.70
N ILE A 570 -11.03 19.24 -22.54
CA ILE A 570 -11.86 20.27 -21.92
C ILE A 570 -11.05 21.52 -21.63
N ASP A 571 -9.86 21.38 -21.05
CA ASP A 571 -8.98 22.54 -20.79
C ASP A 571 -8.53 23.20 -22.08
N GLN A 572 -8.23 22.41 -23.13
CA GLN A 572 -7.93 22.93 -24.47
C GLN A 572 -9.06 23.81 -25.01
N GLU A 573 -10.31 23.33 -24.97
CA GLU A 573 -11.44 24.10 -25.51
C GLU A 573 -11.72 25.38 -24.71
N TYR A 574 -11.50 25.36 -23.39
CA TYR A 574 -11.55 26.58 -22.60
C TYR A 574 -10.46 27.58 -22.99
N VAL A 575 -9.25 27.11 -23.31
CA VAL A 575 -8.15 27.96 -23.80
C VAL A 575 -8.49 28.54 -25.18
N LEU A 576 -9.09 27.76 -26.08
CA LEU A 576 -9.53 28.19 -27.40
C LEU A 576 -10.76 29.13 -27.35
N GLY A 577 -11.48 29.15 -26.21
CA GLY A 577 -12.69 29.94 -26.03
C GLY A 577 -13.95 29.28 -26.59
N ASP A 578 -13.86 28.02 -27.01
CA ASP A 578 -15.03 27.23 -27.42
C ASP A 578 -15.74 26.60 -26.21
N THR A 579 -16.55 27.42 -25.57
CA THR A 579 -17.30 27.00 -24.37
C THR A 579 -18.41 26.01 -24.69
N LEU A 580 -18.89 25.91 -25.94
CA LEU A 580 -19.89 24.93 -26.34
C LEU A 580 -19.26 23.54 -26.44
N GLN A 581 -18.12 23.45 -27.12
CA GLN A 581 -17.37 22.21 -27.23
C GLN A 581 -16.87 21.77 -25.86
N ALA A 582 -16.38 22.68 -25.03
CA ALA A 582 -16.00 22.36 -23.64
C ALA A 582 -17.15 21.72 -22.86
N LYS A 583 -18.38 22.27 -22.94
CA LYS A 583 -19.57 21.69 -22.28
C LYS A 583 -19.96 20.33 -22.85
N PHE A 584 -19.84 20.13 -24.15
CA PHE A 584 -20.07 18.82 -24.77
C PHE A 584 -19.10 17.76 -24.22
N LEU A 585 -17.82 18.09 -24.17
CA LEU A 585 -16.78 17.20 -23.61
C LEU A 585 -16.97 16.96 -22.11
N GLN A 586 -17.45 17.95 -21.34
CA GLN A 586 -17.83 17.76 -19.93
C GLN A 586 -18.97 16.75 -19.79
N SER A 587 -19.95 16.78 -20.67
CA SER A 587 -21.04 15.80 -20.65
C SER A 587 -20.53 14.38 -20.97
N ARG A 588 -19.57 14.25 -21.87
CA ARG A 588 -18.90 12.97 -22.15
C ARG A 588 -18.11 12.49 -20.94
N PHE A 589 -17.33 13.38 -20.32
CA PHE A 589 -16.59 13.05 -19.08
C PHE A 589 -17.55 12.57 -17.98
N GLU A 590 -18.65 13.28 -17.74
CA GLU A 590 -19.66 12.85 -16.77
C GLU A 590 -20.23 11.47 -17.10
N CYS A 591 -20.52 11.19 -18.38
CA CYS A 591 -21.00 9.88 -18.82
C CYS A 591 -20.00 8.78 -18.50
N LEU A 592 -18.69 8.98 -18.78
CA LEU A 592 -17.66 7.99 -18.47
C LEU A 592 -17.54 7.76 -16.95
N MET A 593 -17.53 8.84 -16.16
CA MET A 593 -17.42 8.73 -14.69
C MET A 593 -18.59 7.95 -14.07
N LEU A 594 -19.82 8.19 -14.55
CA LEU A 594 -21.01 7.43 -14.12
C LEU A 594 -20.94 5.98 -14.59
N GLY A 595 -20.42 5.72 -15.79
CA GLY A 595 -20.17 4.37 -16.30
C GLY A 595 -19.18 3.60 -15.45
N ILE A 596 -18.06 4.21 -15.08
CA ILE A 596 -17.06 3.64 -14.16
C ILE A 596 -17.72 3.31 -12.80
N ASP A 597 -18.47 4.27 -12.25
CA ASP A 597 -19.13 4.09 -10.95
C ASP A 597 -20.10 2.92 -10.95
N LEU A 598 -20.90 2.79 -12.02
CA LEU A 598 -21.87 1.71 -12.17
C LEU A 598 -21.19 0.33 -12.37
N LEU A 599 -20.12 0.24 -13.15
CA LEU A 599 -19.32 -0.98 -13.29
C LEU A 599 -18.73 -1.42 -11.94
N LEU A 600 -18.04 -0.51 -11.26
CA LEU A 600 -17.41 -0.81 -9.98
C LEU A 600 -18.43 -1.13 -8.87
N SER A 601 -19.68 -0.67 -9.00
CA SER A 601 -20.75 -1.06 -8.08
C SER A 601 -21.09 -2.56 -8.13
N GLN A 602 -20.76 -3.23 -9.24
CA GLN A 602 -20.93 -4.68 -9.41
C GLN A 602 -19.73 -5.46 -8.83
N HIS A 603 -18.60 -4.81 -8.60
CA HIS A 603 -17.39 -5.45 -8.07
C HIS A 603 -17.51 -5.71 -6.56
N PRO A 604 -17.04 -6.87 -6.05
CA PRO A 604 -17.21 -7.23 -4.64
C PRO A 604 -16.43 -6.36 -3.65
N THR A 605 -15.29 -5.79 -4.03
CA THR A 605 -14.40 -5.06 -3.13
C THR A 605 -14.26 -3.57 -3.44
N MET A 606 -14.43 -3.14 -4.70
CA MET A 606 -14.15 -1.76 -5.14
C MET A 606 -15.32 -0.80 -4.91
N ARG A 607 -15.75 -0.67 -3.65
CA ARG A 607 -16.96 0.07 -3.26
C ARG A 607 -16.78 0.85 -1.98
N LEU A 608 -17.13 2.14 -2.02
CA LEU A 608 -17.11 3.02 -0.85
C LEU A 608 -18.11 2.59 0.22
N ASP A 609 -19.29 2.13 -0.17
CA ASP A 609 -20.32 1.70 0.78
C ASP A 609 -19.86 0.50 1.63
N ARG A 610 -19.11 -0.46 1.02
CA ARG A 610 -18.49 -1.57 1.75
C ARG A 610 -17.51 -1.04 2.81
N TRP A 611 -16.65 -0.10 2.43
CA TRP A 611 -15.65 0.51 3.30
C TRP A 611 -16.29 1.26 4.48
N VAL A 612 -17.28 2.11 4.19
CA VAL A 612 -18.01 2.87 5.23
C VAL A 612 -18.87 1.95 6.10
N ASN A 613 -19.43 0.86 5.56
CA ASN A 613 -20.17 -0.13 6.33
C ASN A 613 -19.29 -0.83 7.37
N PHE A 614 -18.04 -1.19 7.03
CA PHE A 614 -17.11 -1.71 8.03
C PHE A 614 -16.90 -0.73 9.19
N ALA A 615 -16.76 0.56 8.90
CA ALA A 615 -16.65 1.58 9.95
C ALA A 615 -17.93 1.68 10.80
N SER A 616 -19.10 1.74 10.16
CA SER A 616 -20.41 1.84 10.82
C SER A 616 -20.70 0.67 11.75
N GLN A 617 -20.31 -0.55 11.37
CA GLN A 617 -20.55 -1.77 12.17
C GLN A 617 -19.72 -1.82 13.45
N ASN A 618 -18.60 -1.10 13.52
CA ASN A 618 -17.79 -0.97 14.72
C ASN A 618 -18.37 0.01 15.75
N ALA A 619 -19.32 0.83 15.36
CA ALA A 619 -19.91 1.86 16.23
C ALA A 619 -20.99 1.29 17.17
N LYS A 620 -21.03 1.75 18.41
CA LYS A 620 -22.04 1.38 19.43
C LYS A 620 -23.15 2.42 19.59
N ASN A 621 -22.95 3.62 19.06
CA ASN A 621 -23.94 4.71 19.14
C ASN A 621 -23.80 5.64 17.91
N LYS A 622 -24.74 6.58 17.76
CA LYS A 622 -24.79 7.50 16.63
C LYS A 622 -23.55 8.40 16.51
N LEU A 623 -23.01 8.86 17.64
CA LEU A 623 -21.83 9.73 17.65
C LEU A 623 -20.60 8.98 17.15
N GLN A 624 -20.36 7.78 17.65
CA GLN A 624 -19.29 6.91 17.17
C GLN A 624 -19.47 6.55 15.70
N LYS A 625 -20.70 6.25 15.28
CA LYS A 625 -21.00 5.98 13.88
C LYS A 625 -20.59 7.15 13.00
N LYS A 626 -20.99 8.36 13.33
CA LYS A 626 -20.61 9.57 12.61
C LYS A 626 -19.08 9.74 12.55
N GLN A 627 -18.41 9.61 13.70
CA GLN A 627 -16.97 9.72 13.81
C GLN A 627 -16.24 8.70 12.90
N TYR A 628 -16.64 7.43 12.95
CA TYR A 628 -15.97 6.38 12.19
C TYR A 628 -16.25 6.48 10.68
N GLU A 629 -17.48 6.83 10.28
CA GLU A 629 -17.82 7.09 8.89
C GLU A 629 -17.04 8.29 8.33
N THR A 630 -16.93 9.39 9.10
CA THR A 630 -16.12 10.56 8.73
C THR A 630 -14.65 10.18 8.60
N ASN A 631 -14.09 9.46 9.57
CA ASN A 631 -12.70 9.01 9.52
C ASN A 631 -12.42 8.06 8.34
N ALA A 632 -13.36 7.15 8.05
CA ALA A 632 -13.27 6.24 6.90
C ALA A 632 -13.31 6.99 5.56
N LYS A 633 -14.15 8.03 5.42
CA LYS A 633 -14.18 8.87 4.23
C LYS A 633 -12.93 9.74 4.11
N ARG A 634 -12.48 10.33 5.22
CA ARG A 634 -11.32 11.22 5.27
C ARG A 634 -10.05 10.55 4.75
N ILE A 635 -9.75 9.35 5.21
CA ILE A 635 -8.49 8.66 4.86
C ILE A 635 -8.37 8.37 3.35
N VAL A 636 -9.48 8.15 2.63
CA VAL A 636 -9.51 7.83 1.19
C VAL A 636 -9.78 9.07 0.30
N THR A 637 -9.86 10.26 0.89
CA THR A 637 -10.10 11.53 0.19
C THR A 637 -9.10 12.60 0.63
N ILE A 638 -9.53 13.55 1.47
CA ILE A 638 -8.68 14.67 1.92
C ILE A 638 -7.54 14.26 2.85
N TRP A 639 -7.55 13.06 3.40
CA TRP A 639 -6.59 12.54 4.37
C TRP A 639 -6.28 13.54 5.49
N GLY A 640 -5.65 14.64 5.15
CA GLY A 640 -5.27 15.81 5.93
C GLY A 640 -4.14 16.54 5.21
N PRO A 641 -4.19 17.91 5.09
CA PRO A 641 -3.16 18.67 4.38
C PRO A 641 -1.75 18.38 4.96
N PRO A 642 -0.72 18.24 4.13
CA PRO A 642 -0.66 18.42 2.67
C PRO A 642 -0.88 17.14 1.84
N VAL A 643 -1.36 16.05 2.44
CA VAL A 643 -1.49 14.72 1.79
C VAL A 643 -2.86 14.49 1.12
N ASP A 644 -3.55 15.57 0.77
CA ASP A 644 -4.84 15.52 0.06
C ASP A 644 -4.79 14.55 -1.14
N ASP A 645 -5.85 13.72 -1.28
CA ASP A 645 -5.99 12.70 -2.32
C ASP A 645 -4.86 11.64 -2.35
N TYR A 646 -4.04 11.52 -1.29
CA TYR A 646 -2.96 10.52 -1.26
C TYR A 646 -3.45 9.10 -1.51
N ALA A 647 -4.54 8.70 -0.89
CA ALA A 647 -5.12 7.37 -0.97
C ALA A 647 -6.29 7.28 -1.98
N ALA A 648 -6.25 8.11 -3.02
CA ALA A 648 -7.28 8.13 -4.07
C ALA A 648 -7.48 6.76 -4.71
N ARG A 649 -8.73 6.30 -4.81
CA ARG A 649 -9.12 4.98 -5.32
C ARG A 649 -10.22 5.07 -6.34
N MET A 650 -10.20 4.18 -7.33
CA MET A 650 -11.35 3.98 -8.20
C MET A 650 -12.32 3.01 -7.52
N TRP A 651 -13.20 3.56 -6.72
CA TRP A 651 -14.29 2.83 -6.09
C TRP A 651 -15.64 3.43 -6.48
N SER A 652 -16.64 2.59 -6.71
CA SER A 652 -18.02 3.07 -6.80
C SER A 652 -18.38 3.87 -5.54
N GLY A 653 -19.03 5.01 -5.71
CA GLY A 653 -19.28 6.00 -4.68
C GLY A 653 -18.19 7.07 -4.59
N LEU A 654 -16.91 6.73 -4.66
CA LEU A 654 -15.86 7.77 -4.80
C LEU A 654 -15.87 8.38 -6.20
N VAL A 655 -15.99 7.54 -7.24
CA VAL A 655 -15.95 8.02 -8.64
C VAL A 655 -17.19 8.86 -8.94
N GLY A 656 -18.38 8.34 -8.66
CA GLY A 656 -19.63 9.00 -9.03
C GLY A 656 -20.05 10.14 -8.12
N ASP A 657 -19.71 10.09 -6.83
CA ASP A 657 -20.16 11.07 -5.84
C ASP A 657 -19.06 12.08 -5.46
N TYR A 658 -17.86 11.61 -5.11
CA TYR A 658 -16.78 12.51 -4.68
C TYR A 658 -16.03 13.14 -5.87
N TYR A 659 -15.39 12.33 -6.73
CA TYR A 659 -14.57 12.92 -7.80
C TYR A 659 -15.45 13.63 -8.84
N LEU A 660 -16.50 12.98 -9.35
CA LEU A 660 -17.40 13.62 -10.30
C LEU A 660 -18.12 14.81 -9.67
N GLY A 661 -18.56 14.73 -8.42
CA GLY A 661 -19.16 15.83 -7.69
C GLY A 661 -18.24 17.05 -7.64
N ARG A 662 -16.97 16.85 -7.29
CA ARG A 662 -15.92 17.89 -7.27
C ARG A 662 -15.69 18.49 -8.67
N TRP A 663 -15.61 17.67 -9.71
CA TRP A 663 -15.48 18.13 -11.09
C TRP A 663 -16.71 18.93 -11.56
N LYS A 664 -17.92 18.53 -11.20
CA LYS A 664 -19.14 19.30 -11.52
C LYS A 664 -19.11 20.69 -10.88
N VAL A 665 -18.71 20.79 -9.64
CA VAL A 665 -18.55 22.09 -8.96
C VAL A 665 -17.51 22.94 -9.68
N TYR A 666 -16.38 22.36 -10.07
CA TYR A 666 -15.34 23.03 -10.84
C TYR A 666 -15.86 23.51 -12.21
N PHE A 667 -16.51 22.62 -12.99
CA PHE A 667 -17.06 23.00 -14.29
C PHE A 667 -18.10 24.12 -14.20
N ASN A 668 -19.00 24.05 -13.22
CA ASN A 668 -19.99 25.09 -12.98
C ASN A 668 -19.34 26.43 -12.65
N SER A 669 -18.28 26.42 -11.87
CA SER A 669 -17.49 27.62 -11.58
C SER A 669 -16.86 28.21 -12.86
N ARG A 670 -16.21 27.35 -13.68
CA ARG A 670 -15.62 27.77 -14.96
C ARG A 670 -16.68 28.32 -15.90
N ASN A 671 -17.81 27.66 -16.04
CA ASN A 671 -18.90 28.06 -16.94
C ASN A 671 -19.61 29.35 -16.51
N SER A 672 -19.69 29.63 -15.22
CA SER A 672 -20.39 30.83 -14.69
C SER A 672 -19.46 32.01 -14.38
N GLY A 673 -18.13 31.77 -14.36
CA GLY A 673 -17.15 32.79 -13.94
C GLY A 673 -17.17 33.05 -12.42
N LYS A 674 -17.84 32.23 -11.63
CA LYS A 674 -17.91 32.39 -10.17
C LYS A 674 -16.84 31.52 -9.51
N SER A 675 -16.08 32.12 -8.59
CA SER A 675 -15.09 31.36 -7.76
C SER A 675 -15.80 30.35 -6.85
N VAL A 676 -15.14 29.23 -6.57
CA VAL A 676 -15.55 28.20 -5.63
C VAL A 676 -14.35 27.74 -4.81
N ASP A 677 -14.56 27.53 -3.50
CA ASP A 677 -13.57 26.85 -2.64
C ASP A 677 -13.81 25.35 -2.70
N LEU A 678 -12.97 24.65 -3.49
CA LEU A 678 -13.06 23.20 -3.63
C LEU A 678 -12.61 22.49 -2.34
N ALA A 679 -11.68 23.07 -1.57
CA ALA A 679 -11.24 22.48 -0.31
C ALA A 679 -12.36 22.53 0.75
N GLU A 680 -13.15 23.60 0.76
CA GLU A 680 -14.36 23.68 1.61
C GLU A 680 -15.39 22.63 1.17
N TRP A 681 -15.66 22.51 -0.14
CA TRP A 681 -16.57 21.48 -0.65
C TRP A 681 -16.15 20.07 -0.25
N GLU A 682 -14.86 19.74 -0.36
CA GLU A 682 -14.28 18.45 0.02
C GLU A 682 -14.43 18.16 1.52
N ARG A 683 -14.14 19.17 2.38
CA ARG A 683 -14.36 19.05 3.83
C ARG A 683 -15.82 18.79 4.15
N ASN A 684 -16.73 19.54 3.55
CA ASN A 684 -18.17 19.36 3.76
C ASN A 684 -18.63 17.97 3.32
N TRP A 685 -18.15 17.47 2.16
CA TRP A 685 -18.47 16.11 1.71
C TRP A 685 -18.00 15.04 2.72
N VAL A 686 -16.81 15.21 3.30
CA VAL A 686 -16.29 14.28 4.32
C VAL A 686 -17.08 14.37 5.62
N GLU A 687 -17.47 15.57 6.05
CA GLU A 687 -18.15 15.81 7.33
C GLU A 687 -19.67 15.59 7.28
N ASP A 688 -20.27 15.64 6.10
CA ASP A 688 -21.69 15.32 5.92
C ASP A 688 -21.98 13.86 6.31
N ASP A 689 -23.24 13.61 6.69
CA ASP A 689 -23.70 12.24 6.96
C ASP A 689 -23.56 11.39 5.70
N TYR A 690 -22.99 10.20 5.87
CA TYR A 690 -22.92 9.26 4.77
C TYR A 690 -24.32 8.83 4.35
N ARG A 691 -24.70 9.20 3.15
CA ARG A 691 -25.94 8.73 2.54
C ARG A 691 -25.58 7.54 1.66
N LYS A 692 -25.98 6.33 2.10
CA LYS A 692 -25.89 5.18 1.22
C LYS A 692 -26.63 5.55 -0.07
N THR A 693 -25.91 5.60 -1.19
CA THR A 693 -26.56 5.63 -2.50
C THR A 693 -27.53 4.46 -2.59
N ALA A 694 -28.70 4.65 -3.18
CA ALA A 694 -29.65 3.56 -3.43
C ALA A 694 -28.89 2.40 -4.05
N ASP A 695 -29.27 1.15 -3.75
CA ASP A 695 -28.60 -0.02 -4.29
C ASP A 695 -28.47 0.15 -5.80
N SER A 696 -27.25 0.14 -6.30
CA SER A 696 -26.99 0.30 -7.73
C SER A 696 -27.73 -0.79 -8.52
N PRO A 697 -28.32 -0.44 -9.65
CA PRO A 697 -29.04 -1.44 -10.46
C PRO A 697 -28.08 -2.56 -10.86
N LYS A 698 -28.56 -3.80 -10.84
CA LYS A 698 -27.83 -4.91 -11.44
C LYS A 698 -27.85 -4.75 -12.95
N ILE A 699 -26.70 -4.89 -13.57
CA ILE A 699 -26.54 -4.78 -15.02
C ILE A 699 -25.97 -6.08 -15.62
N ASN A 700 -26.18 -6.26 -16.90
CA ASN A 700 -25.35 -7.19 -17.66
C ASN A 700 -23.98 -6.56 -17.86
N ILE A 701 -22.99 -7.03 -17.12
CA ILE A 701 -21.63 -6.44 -17.08
C ILE A 701 -21.01 -6.44 -18.49
N ILE A 702 -21.16 -7.52 -19.25
CA ILE A 702 -20.56 -7.68 -20.58
C ILE A 702 -21.17 -6.68 -21.57
N GLU A 703 -22.48 -6.64 -21.65
CA GLU A 703 -23.17 -5.71 -22.57
C GLU A 703 -22.86 -4.26 -22.21
N PHE A 704 -22.83 -3.95 -20.92
CA PHE A 704 -22.52 -2.60 -20.46
C PHE A 704 -21.07 -2.22 -20.71
N ALA A 705 -20.11 -3.12 -20.47
CA ALA A 705 -18.71 -2.90 -20.76
C ALA A 705 -18.49 -2.64 -22.27
N LYS A 706 -19.10 -3.45 -23.14
CA LYS A 706 -19.05 -3.25 -24.61
C LYS A 706 -19.67 -1.90 -25.02
N LEU A 707 -20.81 -1.53 -24.45
CA LEU A 707 -21.43 -0.23 -24.69
C LEU A 707 -20.51 0.92 -24.30
N MET A 708 -19.95 0.88 -23.09
CA MET A 708 -19.05 1.95 -22.59
C MET A 708 -17.77 2.05 -23.41
N PHE A 709 -17.27 0.92 -23.87
CA PHE A 709 -16.17 0.87 -24.81
C PHE A 709 -16.54 1.59 -26.12
N ASP A 710 -17.68 1.22 -26.75
CA ASP A 710 -18.12 1.77 -28.03
C ASP A 710 -18.33 3.28 -28.02
N ILE A 711 -18.87 3.83 -26.93
CA ILE A 711 -19.10 5.29 -26.81
C ILE A 711 -17.84 6.09 -26.47
N SER A 712 -16.73 5.44 -26.14
CA SER A 712 -15.49 6.11 -25.75
C SER A 712 -14.29 5.84 -26.67
N LYS A 713 -14.40 4.89 -27.61
CA LYS A 713 -13.28 4.51 -28.51
C LYS A 713 -12.75 5.64 -29.38
N ASP A 714 -13.59 6.61 -29.72
CA ASP A 714 -13.25 7.78 -30.53
C ASP A 714 -12.47 8.86 -29.75
N ILE A 715 -12.38 8.75 -28.40
CA ILE A 715 -11.61 9.67 -27.58
C ILE A 715 -10.12 9.34 -27.76
N SER A 716 -9.37 10.26 -28.39
CA SER A 716 -7.96 10.10 -28.68
C SER A 716 -7.10 11.22 -28.08
N ALA A 717 -5.91 10.86 -27.62
CA ALA A 717 -4.90 11.83 -27.24
C ALA A 717 -4.37 12.64 -28.43
N ASP A 718 -4.51 12.12 -29.64
CA ASP A 718 -4.12 12.82 -30.89
C ASP A 718 -4.95 14.08 -31.16
N ASP A 719 -6.12 14.21 -30.52
CA ASP A 719 -6.97 15.39 -30.60
C ASP A 719 -6.50 16.53 -29.69
N ILE A 720 -5.53 16.29 -28.84
CA ILE A 720 -4.91 17.32 -27.99
C ILE A 720 -3.94 18.13 -28.85
N LYS A 721 -4.41 19.30 -29.34
CA LYS A 721 -3.67 20.18 -30.26
C LYS A 721 -2.93 21.30 -29.57
N ILE A 722 -3.31 21.67 -28.36
CA ILE A 722 -2.59 22.62 -27.55
C ILE A 722 -1.41 21.92 -26.88
N GLY A 723 -0.30 21.98 -27.60
CA GLY A 723 0.93 21.38 -27.22
C GLY A 723 1.83 21.23 -28.42
N GLY A 724 2.39 22.37 -28.93
CA GLY A 724 3.55 22.28 -29.83
C GLY A 724 4.64 21.41 -29.15
N ASP A 725 5.58 20.88 -29.93
CA ASP A 725 6.65 19.98 -29.42
C ASP A 725 7.37 20.49 -28.14
N ASN A 726 7.27 21.79 -27.86
CA ASN A 726 7.89 22.43 -26.71
C ASN A 726 6.94 22.71 -25.54
N VAL A 727 5.62 22.48 -25.65
CA VAL A 727 4.69 22.66 -24.53
C VAL A 727 4.73 21.41 -23.65
N ILE A 728 4.92 21.63 -22.35
CA ILE A 728 4.99 20.55 -21.36
C ILE A 728 3.71 20.45 -20.52
N GLY A 729 2.85 21.48 -20.58
CA GLY A 729 1.56 21.45 -19.92
C GLY A 729 0.82 22.79 -19.95
N THR A 730 -0.37 22.77 -19.34
CA THR A 730 -1.22 23.94 -19.15
C THR A 730 -1.36 24.24 -17.66
N TRP A 731 -1.64 25.48 -17.33
CA TRP A 731 -1.96 25.93 -15.99
C TRP A 731 -3.26 26.73 -15.97
N ASN A 732 -3.92 26.70 -14.81
CA ASN A 732 -5.16 27.43 -14.57
C ASN A 732 -5.20 27.89 -13.12
N VAL A 733 -5.07 29.18 -12.89
CA VAL A 733 -5.08 29.79 -11.56
C VAL A 733 -6.31 30.67 -11.44
N ARG A 734 -7.05 30.49 -10.35
CA ARG A 734 -8.22 31.28 -10.04
C ARG A 734 -7.87 32.55 -9.30
N SER A 735 -8.82 33.51 -9.31
CA SER A 735 -8.66 34.76 -8.58
C SER A 735 -8.35 34.53 -7.11
N ILE A 736 -7.26 35.12 -6.62
CA ILE A 736 -6.74 35.06 -5.25
C ILE A 736 -6.18 33.74 -4.78
N ASP A 737 -6.32 32.65 -5.54
CA ASP A 737 -5.78 31.33 -5.16
C ASP A 737 -4.29 31.22 -5.51
N GLU A 738 -3.57 30.50 -4.66
CA GLU A 738 -2.22 30.02 -4.93
C GLU A 738 -2.31 28.56 -5.34
N MET A 739 -1.77 28.21 -6.50
CA MET A 739 -1.84 26.85 -7.03
C MET A 739 -0.46 26.34 -7.42
N VAL A 740 -0.22 25.07 -7.09
CA VAL A 740 1.01 24.35 -7.44
C VAL A 740 0.74 23.45 -8.62
N PHE A 741 1.63 23.49 -9.60
CA PHE A 741 1.60 22.65 -10.79
C PHE A 741 2.90 21.87 -10.90
N GLU A 742 2.84 20.67 -11.41
CA GLU A 742 4.00 19.82 -11.67
C GLU A 742 3.95 19.34 -13.13
N TYR A 743 5.09 19.47 -13.82
CA TYR A 743 5.23 19.07 -15.21
C TYR A 743 6.44 18.18 -15.40
N ASN A 744 6.28 17.11 -16.17
CA ASN A 744 7.40 16.28 -16.59
C ASN A 744 8.07 16.87 -17.82
N ILE A 745 9.39 17.05 -17.77
CA ILE A 745 10.24 17.39 -18.90
C ILE A 745 10.97 16.12 -19.31
N PRO A 746 10.64 15.52 -20.46
CA PRO A 746 11.28 14.29 -20.91
C PRO A 746 12.79 14.46 -21.11
N ALA A 747 13.57 13.38 -20.91
CA ALA A 747 15.03 13.42 -21.02
C ALA A 747 15.53 13.97 -22.37
N ASN A 748 14.86 13.63 -23.47
CA ASN A 748 15.20 14.13 -24.81
C ASN A 748 15.00 15.64 -25.01
N LYS A 749 14.41 16.36 -24.07
CA LYS A 749 14.26 17.81 -24.09
C LYS A 749 15.26 18.52 -23.19
N LEU A 750 16.00 17.79 -22.36
CA LEU A 750 16.94 18.39 -21.41
C LEU A 750 18.22 18.89 -22.05
N ASP A 751 18.71 18.22 -23.10
CA ASP A 751 19.97 18.58 -23.78
C ASP A 751 19.97 19.99 -24.38
N ASN A 752 18.78 20.54 -24.66
CA ASN A 752 18.56 21.86 -25.22
C ASN A 752 17.71 22.77 -24.33
N LEU A 753 17.58 22.44 -23.04
CA LEU A 753 16.78 23.23 -22.13
C LEU A 753 17.54 24.47 -21.65
N HIS A 754 17.22 25.63 -22.19
CA HIS A 754 17.80 26.91 -21.78
C HIS A 754 16.82 27.77 -20.97
N SER A 755 15.53 27.59 -21.16
CA SER A 755 14.52 28.32 -20.41
C SER A 755 13.19 27.59 -20.34
N ILE A 756 12.43 27.87 -19.27
CA ILE A 756 11.02 27.48 -19.12
C ILE A 756 10.18 28.73 -19.20
N VAL A 757 9.18 28.71 -20.06
CA VAL A 757 8.29 29.86 -20.29
C VAL A 757 6.90 29.53 -19.79
N ILE A 758 6.40 30.35 -18.86
CA ILE A 758 5.02 30.32 -18.39
C ILE A 758 4.30 31.46 -19.11
N GLU A 759 3.33 31.13 -19.96
CA GLU A 759 2.61 32.07 -20.79
C GLU A 759 1.12 32.10 -20.44
N SER A 760 0.55 33.32 -20.24
CA SER A 760 -0.89 33.50 -20.08
C SER A 760 -1.55 33.64 -21.45
N LEU A 761 -2.54 32.77 -21.71
CA LEU A 761 -3.30 32.81 -22.98
C LEU A 761 -4.64 33.53 -22.84
N LYS A 762 -5.28 33.45 -21.67
CA LYS A 762 -6.58 34.05 -21.42
C LYS A 762 -6.77 34.38 -19.95
N GLY A 763 -7.46 35.47 -19.65
CA GLY A 763 -7.79 35.90 -18.29
C GLY A 763 -6.97 37.08 -17.82
N SER A 764 -6.76 37.20 -16.54
CA SER A 764 -5.95 38.23 -15.93
C SER A 764 -4.46 38.04 -16.22
N ASN A 765 -3.78 39.12 -16.60
CA ASN A 765 -2.31 39.12 -16.75
C ASN A 765 -1.59 39.41 -15.42
N GLU A 766 -2.32 39.63 -14.33
CA GLU A 766 -1.76 39.90 -13.01
C GLU A 766 -1.45 38.56 -12.30
N ILE A 767 -0.52 37.80 -12.89
CA ILE A 767 -0.03 36.52 -12.38
C ILE A 767 1.37 36.72 -11.80
N SER A 768 1.59 36.13 -10.64
CA SER A 768 2.92 35.98 -10.05
C SER A 768 3.31 34.53 -9.99
N LEU A 769 4.54 34.22 -10.32
CA LEU A 769 5.25 33.00 -9.91
C LEU A 769 5.79 33.28 -8.51
N LEU A 770 5.37 32.45 -7.54
CA LEU A 770 5.80 32.58 -6.15
C LEU A 770 7.02 31.72 -5.86
N GLU A 771 7.03 30.53 -6.42
CA GLU A 771 8.06 29.53 -6.17
C GLU A 771 8.16 28.60 -7.38
N TYR A 772 9.37 28.12 -7.66
CA TYR A 772 9.58 27.00 -8.56
C TYR A 772 10.73 26.12 -8.11
N SER A 773 10.69 24.86 -8.50
CA SER A 773 11.82 23.92 -8.46
C SER A 773 11.88 23.09 -9.73
N LEU A 774 13.09 22.79 -10.18
CA LEU A 774 13.40 21.83 -11.22
C LEU A 774 14.20 20.69 -10.57
N GLU A 775 13.62 19.49 -10.60
CA GLU A 775 14.14 18.34 -9.85
C GLU A 775 14.41 17.18 -10.81
N ALA A 776 15.54 16.52 -10.64
CA ALA A 776 15.86 15.27 -11.33
C ALA A 776 16.53 14.30 -10.38
N ASP A 777 16.14 13.03 -10.43
CA ASP A 777 16.71 11.94 -9.65
C ASP A 777 16.84 12.25 -8.13
N GLY A 778 15.86 13.00 -7.58
CA GLY A 778 15.82 13.42 -6.18
C GLY A 778 16.70 14.62 -5.82
N PHE A 779 17.32 15.28 -6.82
CA PHE A 779 18.13 16.48 -6.63
C PHE A 779 17.45 17.72 -7.23
N ILE A 780 17.53 18.83 -6.51
CA ILE A 780 17.09 20.12 -7.03
C ILE A 780 18.18 20.68 -7.96
N LEU A 781 17.84 20.81 -9.23
CA LEU A 781 18.73 21.37 -10.27
C LEU A 781 18.66 22.90 -10.31
N SER A 782 17.49 23.46 -10.11
CA SER A 782 17.23 24.89 -10.06
C SER A 782 16.00 25.17 -9.21
N SER A 783 16.02 26.21 -8.41
CA SER A 783 14.84 26.63 -7.64
C SER A 783 14.90 28.11 -7.31
N SER A 784 13.74 28.71 -7.03
CA SER A 784 13.61 30.06 -6.48
C SER A 784 12.31 30.20 -5.71
N ASP A 785 12.37 30.86 -4.57
CA ASP A 785 11.25 31.32 -3.76
C ASP A 785 10.96 32.84 -3.94
N LYS A 786 11.60 33.47 -4.93
CA LYS A 786 11.48 34.89 -5.20
C LYS A 786 10.29 35.12 -6.14
N GLU A 787 9.36 35.99 -5.70
CA GLU A 787 8.22 36.35 -6.52
C GLU A 787 8.65 37.02 -7.84
N ILE A 788 8.16 36.50 -8.96
CA ILE A 788 8.35 37.02 -10.31
C ILE A 788 6.98 37.34 -10.89
N LYS A 789 6.75 38.62 -11.22
CA LYS A 789 5.51 39.07 -11.85
C LYS A 789 5.54 38.81 -13.36
N MET A 790 4.40 38.42 -13.90
CA MET A 790 4.24 38.25 -15.34
C MET A 790 4.36 39.61 -16.08
N ILE A 791 5.15 39.62 -17.15
CA ILE A 791 5.36 40.79 -18.00
C ILE A 791 5.05 40.37 -19.44
N ASN A 792 4.22 41.14 -20.11
CA ASN A 792 3.80 40.85 -21.48
C ASN A 792 3.26 39.42 -21.66
N ASN A 793 2.41 39.02 -20.73
CA ASN A 793 1.79 37.69 -20.69
C ASN A 793 2.78 36.54 -20.51
N LYS A 794 4.03 36.79 -20.10
CA LYS A 794 5.05 35.72 -19.93
C LYS A 794 5.88 35.89 -18.67
N ILE A 795 6.27 34.79 -18.11
CA ILE A 795 7.37 34.66 -17.15
C ILE A 795 8.41 33.75 -17.80
N ASN A 796 9.63 34.22 -17.93
CA ASN A 796 10.75 33.43 -18.41
C ASN A 796 11.64 33.03 -17.23
N ILE A 797 11.88 31.76 -17.11
CA ILE A 797 12.78 31.16 -16.10
C ILE A 797 13.99 30.64 -16.88
N ASN A 798 15.13 31.30 -16.74
CA ASN A 798 16.37 30.79 -17.31
C ASN A 798 16.86 29.61 -16.49
N VAL A 799 17.20 28.53 -17.16
CA VAL A 799 17.69 27.30 -16.55
C VAL A 799 19.10 27.04 -17.07
N ASP A 800 20.09 27.22 -16.18
CA ASP A 800 21.46 26.83 -16.47
C ASP A 800 21.70 25.41 -15.92
N LEU A 801 21.49 24.41 -16.78
CA LEU A 801 21.85 23.04 -16.44
C LEU A 801 23.36 22.89 -16.63
N PHE A 802 24.07 22.51 -15.59
CA PHE A 802 25.49 22.18 -15.70
C PHE A 802 25.71 21.01 -16.68
N ASP A 803 26.72 21.11 -17.53
CA ASP A 803 27.02 20.16 -18.64
C ASP A 803 27.11 18.66 -18.26
N ASN A 804 26.96 18.31 -17.01
CA ASN A 804 27.12 16.95 -16.47
C ASN A 804 25.84 16.31 -15.90
N VAL A 805 24.68 16.98 -16.00
CA VAL A 805 23.43 16.38 -15.47
C VAL A 805 22.83 15.46 -16.54
N ARG A 806 23.16 14.19 -16.50
CA ARG A 806 22.45 13.15 -17.26
C ARG A 806 21.26 12.66 -16.45
N ALA A 807 20.16 13.39 -16.49
CA ALA A 807 18.87 12.90 -15.97
C ALA A 807 18.30 11.91 -16.99
N ASN A 808 18.62 10.62 -16.81
CA ASN A 808 18.19 9.56 -17.73
C ASN A 808 16.65 9.43 -17.83
N ASN A 809 15.91 9.92 -16.84
CA ASN A 809 14.47 9.81 -16.74
C ASN A 809 13.72 11.16 -16.96
N GLY A 810 14.44 12.23 -17.30
CA GLY A 810 13.86 13.56 -17.39
C GLY A 810 13.87 14.31 -16.06
N CYS A 811 13.20 15.46 -16.04
CA CYS A 811 13.09 16.34 -14.87
C CYS A 811 11.64 16.61 -14.52
N ILE A 812 11.39 16.93 -13.26
CA ILE A 812 10.12 17.43 -12.77
C ILE A 812 10.25 18.93 -12.55
N PHE A 813 9.40 19.70 -13.21
CA PHE A 813 9.27 21.13 -12.99
C PHE A 813 8.04 21.39 -12.11
N LYS A 814 8.26 21.87 -10.91
CA LYS A 814 7.22 22.30 -9.97
C LYS A 814 7.14 23.81 -9.96
N VAL A 815 5.93 24.35 -10.00
CA VAL A 815 5.72 25.79 -10.01
C VAL A 815 4.50 26.17 -9.20
N LYS A 816 4.63 27.21 -8.39
CA LYS A 816 3.54 27.80 -7.62
C LYS A 816 3.17 29.16 -8.20
N LEU A 817 1.95 29.25 -8.72
CA LEU A 817 1.41 30.46 -9.34
C LEU A 817 0.29 31.06 -8.49
N LYS A 818 0.15 32.37 -8.55
CA LYS A 818 -0.92 33.14 -7.91
C LYS A 818 -1.51 34.14 -8.88
N SER A 819 -2.84 34.21 -8.96
CA SER A 819 -3.55 35.26 -9.64
C SER A 819 -3.93 36.36 -8.64
N HIS A 820 -3.65 37.63 -8.99
CA HIS A 820 -4.04 38.78 -8.17
C HIS A 820 -5.39 39.35 -8.57
N LYS A 821 -5.91 38.97 -9.77
CA LYS A 821 -7.14 39.53 -10.29
C LYS A 821 -7.79 38.65 -11.35
N GLY A 822 -8.84 37.95 -10.99
CA GLY A 822 -9.59 37.08 -11.90
C GLY A 822 -8.87 35.77 -12.24
N ASP A 823 -9.59 34.93 -12.96
CA ASP A 823 -9.07 33.65 -13.42
C ASP A 823 -8.09 33.82 -14.56
N SER A 824 -7.10 32.96 -14.63
CA SER A 824 -6.11 33.01 -15.72
C SER A 824 -5.72 31.58 -16.12
N VAL A 825 -5.53 31.40 -17.41
CA VAL A 825 -5.15 30.11 -18.01
C VAL A 825 -3.97 30.31 -18.94
N GLY A 826 -3.04 29.38 -18.96
CA GLY A 826 -1.89 29.47 -19.81
C GLY A 826 -1.18 28.18 -20.10
N LEU A 827 -0.01 28.29 -20.71
CA LEU A 827 0.86 27.21 -21.11
C LEU A 827 2.18 27.28 -20.35
N VAL A 828 2.79 26.13 -20.18
CA VAL A 828 4.21 26.00 -19.83
C VAL A 828 4.94 25.32 -20.96
N SER A 829 5.97 25.96 -21.45
CA SER A 829 6.79 25.48 -22.56
C SER A 829 8.27 25.51 -22.19
N VAL A 830 9.03 24.59 -22.76
CA VAL A 830 10.50 24.50 -22.65
C VAL A 830 11.14 25.06 -23.91
N ARG A 831 12.29 25.75 -23.79
CA ARG A 831 13.04 26.33 -24.90
C ARG A 831 14.52 26.12 -24.68
#